data_8f094e430e455843dde3a3ff78a1a73b
#
_entry.id   8f094e430e455843dde3a3ff78a1a73b
#
_cell.length_a   1.000
_cell.length_b   1.000
_cell.length_c   1.000
_cell.angle_alpha   90.00
_cell.angle_beta   90.00
_cell.angle_gamma   90.00
#
_symmetry.space_group_name_H-M   'P 1'
#
loop_
_entity.id
_entity.type
_entity.pdbx_description
1 polymer ?
#
loop_
_entity_poly.entity_id
_entity_poly.type
_entity_poly.pdbx_seq_one_letter_code
_entity_poly.pdbx_strand_id
1 'polypeptide(L)'
;MLRKKCGKIFIDCRNENKRSILTAFIFYSEDTMTERSANIITHDPFGSLLGYAPGGVAIYSSDYNTADDKEFPNDAAFRSYLGREYMGYKWQCVEFARRYLYLNHGVVFADVGMAYEIFSLRFLRQVVNDALLPLQAFANGCKRKPQAGSLLIWQEGGEFKHTGHVAIITEVLPDSVRIAEQNVIHSRLPSGQQWTRELPMIVSEQGYFLQDTFDDTKILGWMIQTNDTEFSEPQPFPKSTALQLQAHHVDNQGQFSGKWLNENEPFDAAYIKAMHGHKVSHSDQYRYFAMSESAQQELIHATNELHLMYLHATDKVLKDDNLLQYFNIPKLLWPRLRLSWQNRRYQTITGRLDFCMSERGLKVYEYNADSASCHAEAGDIMNRWAKQAGGVLGENPSDGLRNALADCWQHSQASKLVHILQDHDDEEDYHAMFMQQALVQAGFQAKIIHGTEGLHWDNRGRLIDNENNQVQTVWKTWAWETMLEQLREDATEMEVAPPIRTGYPEDKVRLIDVLLRPEVLVYEPLWTAIPSNKAILPVLWSLFPNHRYLLEASFHLTPNLIQNGYAQKPIAGRRGDNVKLIGENNSMLDTTDGQFGQQDSIYQQLWCLPQVEEQYLQICTFTVGGHYGGTCLRSDSSRVIMGNSDMQPLRVLKDKVFFGQKK
;
A
#
# COMPACT_ATOMS: atom_id res chain seq x y z
N MET A 1 -30.27 8.57 48.74
CA MET A 1 -29.04 9.37 48.67
C MET A 1 -27.89 8.49 48.38
N LEU A 2 -27.58 8.22 47.17
CA LEU A 2 -26.32 7.55 46.75
C LEU A 2 -26.00 8.16 45.36
N ARG A 3 -25.07 9.10 45.36
CA ARG A 3 -24.51 9.69 44.14
C ARG A 3 -23.57 8.66 43.51
N LYS A 4 -23.94 8.12 42.36
CA LYS A 4 -23.02 7.42 41.46
C LYS A 4 -22.05 8.45 40.89
N LYS A 5 -20.76 8.23 41.11
CA LYS A 5 -19.68 8.94 40.42
C LYS A 5 -19.62 8.43 38.99
N CYS A 6 -20.08 9.20 38.04
CA CYS A 6 -19.65 9.05 36.65
C CYS A 6 -18.22 9.54 36.54
N GLY A 7 -17.30 8.65 36.36
CA GLY A 7 -15.92 8.97 35.98
C GLY A 7 -15.91 9.42 34.51
N LYS A 8 -15.88 10.72 34.27
CA LYS A 8 -15.49 11.27 32.98
C LYS A 8 -14.00 10.99 32.81
N ILE A 9 -13.66 10.06 31.97
CA ILE A 9 -12.29 9.95 31.45
C ILE A 9 -12.12 11.15 30.49
N PHE A 10 -11.51 12.20 31.00
CA PHE A 10 -10.94 13.27 30.18
C PHE A 10 -9.67 12.70 29.56
N ILE A 11 -9.76 12.21 28.34
CA ILE A 11 -8.57 12.05 27.48
C ILE A 11 -8.19 13.48 27.09
N ASP A 12 -7.00 13.87 27.53
CA ASP A 12 -6.40 15.20 27.27
C ASP A 12 -6.30 15.40 25.75
N CYS A 13 -7.14 16.29 25.23
CA CYS A 13 -7.25 16.66 23.80
C CYS A 13 -6.03 17.40 23.26
N ARG A 14 -4.84 17.27 23.84
CA ARG A 14 -3.59 17.86 23.32
C ARG A 14 -2.81 16.97 22.37
N ASN A 15 -3.35 15.80 22.02
CA ASN A 15 -2.78 14.93 20.98
C ASN A 15 -3.88 14.59 19.97
N GLU A 16 -4.31 15.58 19.19
CA GLU A 16 -5.38 15.44 18.17
C GLU A 16 -5.01 14.56 16.97
N ASN A 17 -3.80 14.00 16.93
CA ASN A 17 -3.29 13.20 15.80
C ASN A 17 -3.43 11.69 15.97
N LYS A 18 -4.22 11.19 16.93
CA LYS A 18 -4.49 9.76 17.09
C LYS A 18 -6.00 9.47 17.10
N ARG A 19 -6.72 9.91 16.10
CA ARG A 19 -8.01 9.30 15.79
C ARG A 19 -7.74 8.06 14.95
N SER A 20 -7.40 6.95 15.63
CA SER A 20 -7.37 5.63 15.00
C SER A 20 -8.78 5.24 14.56
N ILE A 21 -8.85 4.39 13.56
CA ILE A 21 -10.09 3.75 13.08
C ILE A 21 -10.91 3.17 14.24
N LEU A 22 -10.26 2.70 15.31
CA LEU A 22 -10.91 2.21 16.53
C LEU A 22 -11.77 3.27 17.23
N THR A 23 -11.38 4.54 17.22
CA THR A 23 -12.15 5.61 17.88
C THR A 23 -13.50 5.85 17.20
N ALA A 24 -13.61 5.59 15.90
CA ALA A 24 -14.89 5.61 15.18
C ALA A 24 -15.80 4.45 15.58
N PHE A 25 -15.24 3.34 16.07
CA PHE A 25 -15.98 2.13 16.47
C PHE A 25 -16.43 2.10 17.94
N ILE A 26 -15.84 2.90 18.82
CA ILE A 26 -16.11 2.87 20.27
C ILE A 26 -17.30 3.78 20.68
N PHE A 27 -17.80 4.70 19.84
CA PHE A 27 -18.87 5.64 20.18
C PHE A 27 -20.31 5.12 19.95
N TYR A 28 -20.53 3.82 19.97
CA TYR A 28 -21.83 3.21 19.67
C TYR A 28 -22.45 2.43 20.83
N SER A 29 -23.03 3.12 21.83
CA SER A 29 -24.02 2.47 22.70
C SER A 29 -24.87 3.41 23.58
N GLU A 30 -24.97 4.72 23.36
CA GLU A 30 -25.67 5.58 24.34
C GLU A 30 -26.99 6.23 23.92
N ASP A 31 -27.47 6.13 22.71
CA ASP A 31 -28.76 6.74 22.38
C ASP A 31 -29.68 5.81 21.60
N THR A 32 -30.52 5.07 22.28
CA THR A 32 -31.93 4.72 22.03
C THR A 32 -32.37 3.50 22.85
N MET A 33 -32.63 3.70 24.13
CA MET A 33 -33.46 2.78 24.90
C MET A 33 -34.82 3.43 25.15
N THR A 34 -35.75 3.27 24.22
CA THR A 34 -37.17 3.33 24.55
C THR A 34 -37.58 2.02 25.18
N GLU A 35 -38.16 2.11 26.37
CA GLU A 35 -38.66 1.02 27.17
C GLU A 35 -39.55 0.06 26.38
N ARG A 36 -39.02 -1.14 26.07
CA ARG A 36 -39.82 -2.35 25.85
C ARG A 36 -39.26 -3.44 26.74
N SER A 37 -40.12 -3.97 27.60
CA SER A 37 -40.00 -5.10 28.54
C SER A 37 -38.71 -5.90 28.52
N ALA A 38 -37.96 -5.83 29.63
CA ALA A 38 -36.69 -6.46 29.92
C ALA A 38 -36.71 -7.99 29.83
N ASN A 39 -36.36 -8.55 28.70
CA ASN A 39 -35.50 -9.73 28.70
C ASN A 39 -34.06 -9.20 28.80
N ILE A 40 -33.38 -9.44 29.90
CA ILE A 40 -31.97 -9.13 30.07
C ILE A 40 -31.25 -10.04 29.09
N ILE A 41 -30.95 -9.54 27.88
CA ILE A 41 -30.00 -10.19 26.96
C ILE A 41 -28.63 -9.99 27.60
N THR A 42 -28.12 -11.03 28.24
CA THR A 42 -26.73 -11.01 28.76
C THR A 42 -25.80 -11.14 27.57
N HIS A 43 -25.09 -10.07 27.25
CA HIS A 43 -24.02 -10.10 26.25
C HIS A 43 -22.84 -10.91 26.80
N ASP A 44 -22.32 -11.82 25.99
CA ASP A 44 -21.05 -12.50 26.29
C ASP A 44 -19.90 -11.47 26.10
N PRO A 45 -18.90 -11.44 27.01
CA PRO A 45 -17.80 -10.48 26.96
C PRO A 45 -16.99 -10.56 25.64
N PHE A 46 -16.24 -9.49 25.34
CA PHE A 46 -15.31 -9.42 24.22
C PHE A 46 -14.44 -10.67 24.12
N GLY A 47 -14.32 -11.25 22.92
CA GLY A 47 -13.52 -12.45 22.66
C GLY A 47 -14.17 -13.77 23.08
N SER A 48 -15.36 -13.77 23.70
CA SER A 48 -16.10 -15.00 24.00
C SER A 48 -16.51 -15.71 22.73
N LEU A 49 -16.35 -17.04 22.69
CA LEU A 49 -16.83 -17.87 21.59
C LEU A 49 -18.36 -17.94 21.62
N LEU A 50 -19.02 -17.48 20.56
CA LEU A 50 -20.48 -17.48 20.41
C LEU A 50 -20.99 -18.71 19.67
N GLY A 51 -20.19 -19.29 18.77
CA GLY A 51 -20.56 -20.44 17.96
C GLY A 51 -19.59 -20.62 16.79
N TYR A 52 -20.03 -21.39 15.80
CA TYR A 52 -19.23 -21.68 14.60
C TYR A 52 -20.07 -21.50 13.34
N ALA A 53 -19.49 -20.87 12.34
CA ALA A 53 -19.98 -20.86 10.97
C ALA A 53 -19.57 -22.15 10.23
N PRO A 54 -20.11 -22.41 9.01
CA PRO A 54 -19.68 -23.54 8.18
C PRO A 54 -18.17 -23.61 8.01
N GLY A 55 -17.63 -24.82 7.97
CA GLY A 55 -16.17 -25.05 7.94
C GLY A 55 -15.50 -24.93 9.33
N GLY A 56 -16.28 -24.83 10.40
CA GLY A 56 -15.76 -24.73 11.77
C GLY A 56 -15.14 -23.37 12.10
N VAL A 57 -15.51 -22.32 11.37
CA VAL A 57 -14.98 -20.96 11.60
C VAL A 57 -15.66 -20.36 12.83
N ALA A 58 -14.87 -20.08 13.87
CA ALA A 58 -15.37 -19.54 15.12
C ALA A 58 -15.97 -18.14 14.94
N ILE A 59 -17.05 -17.85 15.68
CA ILE A 59 -17.70 -16.55 15.78
C ILE A 59 -17.46 -16.04 17.21
N TYR A 60 -16.92 -14.83 17.37
CA TYR A 60 -16.57 -14.25 18.66
C TYR A 60 -17.39 -13.00 18.96
N SER A 61 -17.60 -12.73 20.24
CA SER A 61 -18.19 -11.47 20.70
C SER A 61 -17.24 -10.31 20.46
N SER A 62 -17.74 -9.24 19.90
CA SER A 62 -17.08 -7.96 19.70
C SER A 62 -17.60 -6.86 20.62
N ASP A 63 -18.13 -7.21 21.79
CA ASP A 63 -18.55 -6.22 22.79
C ASP A 63 -17.34 -5.49 23.37
N TYR A 64 -16.85 -4.46 22.68
CA TYR A 64 -15.68 -3.68 23.05
C TYR A 64 -15.78 -3.01 24.40
N ASN A 65 -17.01 -2.79 24.93
CA ASN A 65 -17.20 -2.22 26.27
C ASN A 65 -16.71 -3.16 27.38
N THR A 66 -16.51 -4.44 27.07
CA THR A 66 -16.05 -5.47 27.99
C THR A 66 -14.62 -5.93 27.73
N ALA A 67 -13.92 -5.31 26.78
CA ALA A 67 -12.51 -5.63 26.48
C ALA A 67 -11.62 -5.25 27.68
N ASP A 68 -10.67 -6.12 28.04
CA ASP A 68 -9.73 -5.86 29.15
C ASP A 68 -8.59 -4.92 28.65
N ASP A 69 -8.52 -3.73 29.20
CA ASP A 69 -7.48 -2.73 28.88
C ASP A 69 -6.04 -3.23 29.11
N LYS A 70 -5.85 -4.24 29.96
CA LYS A 70 -4.52 -4.85 30.19
C LYS A 70 -4.13 -5.79 29.05
N GLU A 71 -5.09 -6.52 28.50
CA GLU A 71 -4.90 -7.40 27.36
C GLU A 71 -4.84 -6.62 26.04
N PHE A 72 -5.62 -5.52 25.94
CA PHE A 72 -5.74 -4.68 24.75
C PHE A 72 -5.36 -3.22 25.03
N PRO A 73 -4.08 -2.93 25.35
CA PRO A 73 -3.64 -1.60 25.79
C PRO A 73 -3.58 -0.56 24.65
N ASN A 74 -3.66 -0.98 23.39
CA ASN A 74 -3.58 -0.12 22.21
C ASN A 74 -4.16 -0.83 20.98
N ASP A 75 -4.31 -0.09 19.89
CA ASP A 75 -4.89 -0.58 18.63
C ASP A 75 -4.14 -1.80 18.05
N ALA A 76 -2.83 -1.88 18.22
CA ALA A 76 -2.05 -3.00 17.73
C ALA A 76 -2.43 -4.33 18.38
N ALA A 77 -2.88 -4.31 19.65
CA ALA A 77 -3.33 -5.50 20.37
C ALA A 77 -4.63 -6.09 19.82
N PHE A 78 -5.45 -5.26 19.16
CA PHE A 78 -6.68 -5.72 18.50
C PHE A 78 -6.46 -6.31 17.11
N ARG A 79 -5.26 -6.21 16.52
CA ARG A 79 -4.98 -6.80 15.20
C ARG A 79 -5.09 -8.32 15.25
N SER A 80 -5.79 -8.89 14.28
CA SER A 80 -6.00 -10.35 14.12
C SER A 80 -5.11 -10.88 13.01
N TYR A 81 -4.45 -12.00 13.27
CA TYR A 81 -3.59 -12.69 12.32
C TYR A 81 -3.87 -14.19 12.32
N LEU A 82 -3.88 -14.82 11.15
CA LEU A 82 -3.77 -16.27 11.00
C LEU A 82 -2.39 -16.64 10.44
N GLY A 83 -1.56 -17.21 11.28
CA GLY A 83 -0.14 -17.30 10.99
C GLY A 83 0.44 -15.88 10.93
N ARG A 84 0.82 -15.45 9.73
CA ARG A 84 1.31 -14.09 9.50
C ARG A 84 0.38 -13.27 8.58
N GLU A 85 -0.74 -13.85 8.14
CA GLU A 85 -1.70 -13.15 7.31
C GLU A 85 -2.60 -12.27 8.18
N TYR A 86 -2.60 -10.97 7.93
CA TYR A 86 -3.46 -10.01 8.64
C TYR A 86 -4.92 -10.22 8.24
N MET A 87 -5.82 -10.32 9.22
CA MET A 87 -7.24 -10.55 8.99
C MET A 87 -8.11 -9.30 9.23
N GLY A 88 -7.61 -8.31 9.94
CA GLY A 88 -8.38 -7.14 10.37
C GLY A 88 -8.31 -6.96 11.88
N TYR A 89 -9.23 -6.20 12.45
CA TYR A 89 -9.34 -5.99 13.89
C TYR A 89 -10.26 -7.04 14.54
N LYS A 90 -9.81 -7.62 15.66
CA LYS A 90 -10.59 -8.52 16.52
C LYS A 90 -11.81 -7.78 17.05
N TRP A 91 -12.93 -8.25 16.99
CA TRP A 91 -13.63 -9.31 16.29
C TRP A 91 -14.67 -8.66 15.38
N GLN A 92 -14.17 -7.85 14.44
CA GLN A 92 -14.98 -7.08 13.50
C GLN A 92 -15.54 -7.96 12.38
N CYS A 93 -16.57 -7.46 11.68
CA CYS A 93 -17.18 -8.14 10.55
C CYS A 93 -16.18 -8.40 9.40
N VAL A 94 -15.28 -7.45 9.10
CA VAL A 94 -14.22 -7.59 8.08
C VAL A 94 -13.25 -8.70 8.45
N GLU A 95 -12.81 -8.74 9.71
CA GLU A 95 -11.93 -9.80 10.24
C GLU A 95 -12.56 -11.18 10.06
N PHE A 96 -13.83 -11.32 10.44
CA PHE A 96 -14.56 -12.58 10.30
C PHE A 96 -14.67 -13.03 8.84
N ALA A 97 -15.04 -12.11 7.94
CA ALA A 97 -15.21 -12.42 6.53
C ALA A 97 -13.87 -12.85 5.89
N ARG A 98 -12.75 -12.16 6.18
CA ARG A 98 -11.41 -12.55 5.71
C ARG A 98 -10.98 -13.90 6.27
N ARG A 99 -11.17 -14.12 7.56
CA ARG A 99 -10.83 -15.37 8.24
C ARG A 99 -11.69 -16.54 7.73
N TYR A 100 -12.97 -16.31 7.43
CA TYR A 100 -13.85 -17.32 6.83
C TYR A 100 -13.36 -17.75 5.45
N LEU A 101 -13.06 -16.79 4.58
CA LEU A 101 -12.54 -17.06 3.24
C LEU A 101 -11.17 -17.74 3.28
N TYR A 102 -10.30 -17.32 4.21
CA TYR A 102 -8.98 -17.94 4.37
C TYR A 102 -9.09 -19.41 4.78
N LEU A 103 -9.88 -19.72 5.82
CA LEU A 103 -9.98 -21.06 6.38
C LEU A 103 -10.71 -22.02 5.45
N ASN A 104 -11.74 -21.56 4.72
CA ASN A 104 -12.53 -22.42 3.83
C ASN A 104 -11.96 -22.52 2.41
N HIS A 105 -11.32 -21.45 1.91
CA HIS A 105 -10.96 -21.35 0.49
C HIS A 105 -9.49 -20.97 0.25
N GLY A 106 -8.72 -20.67 1.29
CA GLY A 106 -7.32 -20.24 1.15
C GLY A 106 -7.14 -18.90 0.46
N VAL A 107 -8.18 -18.05 0.47
CA VAL A 107 -8.19 -16.75 -0.18
C VAL A 107 -8.54 -15.63 0.80
N VAL A 108 -8.11 -14.42 0.48
CA VAL A 108 -8.48 -13.19 1.20
C VAL A 108 -8.76 -12.07 0.19
N PHE A 109 -9.64 -11.14 0.55
CA PHE A 109 -9.75 -9.87 -0.18
C PHE A 109 -8.76 -8.85 0.38
N ALA A 110 -8.46 -7.79 -0.39
CA ALA A 110 -7.58 -6.70 0.03
C ALA A 110 -8.08 -6.05 1.33
N ASP A 111 -7.17 -5.53 2.14
CA ASP A 111 -7.54 -4.78 3.33
C ASP A 111 -8.32 -3.51 2.95
N VAL A 112 -9.31 -3.18 3.76
CA VAL A 112 -10.20 -2.03 3.55
C VAL A 112 -10.36 -1.26 4.86
N GLY A 113 -10.54 0.05 4.75
CA GLY A 113 -10.82 0.89 5.91
C GLY A 113 -12.23 0.67 6.45
N MET A 114 -13.20 0.49 5.55
CA MET A 114 -14.62 0.35 5.87
C MET A 114 -15.23 -0.85 5.14
N ALA A 115 -16.20 -1.53 5.77
CA ALA A 115 -16.79 -2.75 5.21
C ALA A 115 -17.52 -2.52 3.87
N TYR A 116 -18.18 -1.36 3.68
CA TYR A 116 -18.83 -1.03 2.41
C TYR A 116 -17.88 -0.93 1.23
N GLU A 117 -16.59 -0.61 1.47
CA GLU A 117 -15.58 -0.50 0.43
C GLU A 117 -15.27 -1.86 -0.24
N ILE A 118 -15.55 -2.97 0.45
CA ILE A 118 -15.41 -4.32 -0.12
C ILE A 118 -16.20 -4.44 -1.42
N PHE A 119 -17.38 -3.80 -1.55
CA PHE A 119 -18.20 -3.84 -2.75
C PHE A 119 -17.52 -3.29 -4.01
N SER A 120 -16.47 -2.48 -3.83
CA SER A 120 -15.65 -1.95 -4.92
C SER A 120 -14.50 -2.86 -5.34
N LEU A 121 -14.14 -3.87 -4.55
CA LEU A 121 -13.06 -4.80 -4.86
C LEU A 121 -13.40 -5.69 -6.05
N ARG A 122 -12.39 -6.14 -6.79
CA ARG A 122 -12.59 -6.99 -7.99
C ARG A 122 -11.76 -8.27 -7.98
N PHE A 123 -10.97 -8.47 -6.93
CA PHE A 123 -10.13 -9.65 -6.80
C PHE A 123 -10.11 -10.20 -5.37
N LEU A 124 -10.01 -11.53 -5.28
CA LEU A 124 -9.51 -12.26 -4.13
C LEU A 124 -8.07 -12.70 -4.40
N ARG A 125 -7.22 -12.70 -3.39
CA ARG A 125 -5.86 -13.21 -3.47
C ARG A 125 -5.79 -14.60 -2.87
N GLN A 126 -5.25 -15.57 -3.61
CA GLN A 126 -4.87 -16.87 -3.06
C GLN A 126 -3.63 -16.69 -2.17
N VAL A 127 -3.75 -17.08 -0.90
CA VAL A 127 -2.65 -16.87 0.05
C VAL A 127 -1.42 -17.73 -0.26
N VAL A 128 -1.60 -18.89 -0.88
CA VAL A 128 -0.51 -19.83 -1.15
C VAL A 128 0.46 -19.34 -2.25
N ASN A 129 -0.01 -18.62 -3.26
CA ASN A 129 0.76 -18.27 -4.45
C ASN A 129 0.57 -16.82 -4.93
N ASP A 130 -0.25 -16.02 -4.21
CA ASP A 130 -0.65 -14.65 -4.53
C ASP A 130 -1.37 -14.49 -5.88
N ALA A 131 -1.93 -15.59 -6.43
CA ALA A 131 -2.76 -15.52 -7.61
C ALA A 131 -4.06 -14.74 -7.32
N LEU A 132 -4.46 -13.88 -8.27
CA LEU A 132 -5.71 -13.13 -8.17
C LEU A 132 -6.83 -13.92 -8.83
N LEU A 133 -7.96 -14.02 -8.12
CA LEU A 133 -9.19 -14.62 -8.58
C LEU A 133 -10.24 -13.52 -8.76
N PRO A 134 -10.99 -13.47 -9.87
CA PRO A 134 -12.02 -12.47 -10.07
C PRO A 134 -13.10 -12.52 -8.99
N LEU A 135 -13.49 -11.35 -8.50
CA LEU A 135 -14.57 -11.15 -7.53
C LEU A 135 -15.57 -10.17 -8.13
N GLN A 136 -16.78 -10.64 -8.46
CA GLN A 136 -17.80 -9.83 -9.09
C GLN A 136 -18.83 -9.35 -8.08
N ALA A 137 -19.19 -8.07 -8.15
CA ALA A 137 -20.22 -7.45 -7.32
C ALA A 137 -21.58 -7.50 -8.06
N PHE A 138 -22.63 -7.86 -7.36
CA PHE A 138 -23.99 -7.95 -7.86
C PHE A 138 -24.91 -7.12 -6.97
N ALA A 139 -25.55 -6.09 -7.53
CA ALA A 139 -26.44 -5.23 -6.78
C ALA A 139 -27.64 -5.98 -6.22
N ASN A 140 -28.11 -5.58 -5.04
CA ASN A 140 -29.34 -6.11 -4.46
C ASN A 140 -30.54 -5.82 -5.38
N GLY A 141 -31.27 -6.86 -5.76
CA GLY A 141 -32.35 -6.79 -6.75
C GLY A 141 -31.95 -7.22 -8.17
N CYS A 142 -30.67 -7.53 -8.44
CA CYS A 142 -30.24 -8.00 -9.76
C CYS A 142 -30.68 -9.44 -10.05
N LYS A 143 -30.54 -9.87 -11.31
CA LYS A 143 -30.93 -11.20 -11.78
C LYS A 143 -29.95 -12.32 -11.38
N ARG A 144 -28.77 -11.97 -10.88
CA ARG A 144 -27.81 -12.98 -10.39
C ARG A 144 -28.23 -13.48 -9.02
N LYS A 145 -28.52 -14.77 -8.91
CA LYS A 145 -28.88 -15.40 -7.62
C LYS A 145 -27.68 -15.34 -6.64
N PRO A 146 -27.89 -14.96 -5.35
CA PRO A 146 -26.87 -15.11 -4.33
C PRO A 146 -26.45 -16.57 -4.16
N GLN A 147 -25.23 -16.82 -3.70
CA GLN A 147 -24.66 -18.16 -3.53
C GLN A 147 -24.08 -18.32 -2.12
N ALA A 148 -24.08 -19.53 -1.59
CA ALA A 148 -23.34 -19.82 -0.36
C ALA A 148 -21.83 -19.58 -0.57
N GLY A 149 -21.18 -19.00 0.44
CA GLY A 149 -19.78 -18.53 0.38
C GLY A 149 -19.60 -17.10 -0.13
N SER A 150 -20.68 -16.46 -0.64
CA SER A 150 -20.61 -15.06 -1.09
C SER A 150 -20.51 -14.08 0.08
N LEU A 151 -19.84 -12.94 -0.16
CA LEU A 151 -19.86 -11.80 0.74
C LEU A 151 -21.15 -11.01 0.53
N LEU A 152 -21.87 -10.70 1.58
CA LEU A 152 -23.04 -9.82 1.58
C LEU A 152 -22.63 -8.49 2.20
N ILE A 153 -22.89 -7.38 1.49
CA ILE A 153 -22.34 -6.07 1.84
C ILE A 153 -23.45 -5.05 2.09
N TRP A 154 -23.33 -4.29 3.17
CA TRP A 154 -24.21 -3.17 3.51
C TRP A 154 -23.50 -1.84 3.33
N GLN A 155 -24.29 -0.85 2.91
CA GLN A 155 -23.90 0.54 2.92
C GLN A 155 -23.80 1.07 4.36
N GLU A 156 -23.06 2.15 4.55
CA GLU A 156 -23.12 2.92 5.79
C GLU A 156 -24.55 3.46 6.02
N GLY A 157 -25.01 3.45 7.25
CA GLY A 157 -26.34 3.93 7.65
C GLY A 157 -27.03 3.02 8.66
N GLY A 158 -28.09 3.52 9.32
CA GLY A 158 -28.86 2.77 10.32
C GLY A 158 -27.97 2.19 11.42
N GLU A 159 -28.10 0.88 11.65
CA GLU A 159 -27.27 0.12 12.60
C GLU A 159 -25.79 0.13 12.21
N PHE A 160 -25.46 0.24 10.92
CA PHE A 160 -24.10 0.18 10.37
C PHE A 160 -23.54 1.56 10.02
N LYS A 161 -23.87 2.60 10.81
CA LYS A 161 -23.40 3.97 10.63
C LYS A 161 -21.87 4.01 10.46
N HIS A 162 -21.38 4.82 9.55
CA HIS A 162 -19.98 5.13 9.23
C HIS A 162 -19.13 3.99 8.63
N THR A 163 -19.47 2.73 8.84
CA THR A 163 -18.59 1.61 8.45
C THR A 163 -19.19 0.68 7.43
N GLY A 164 -20.53 0.70 7.29
CA GLY A 164 -21.22 -0.38 6.61
C GLY A 164 -21.01 -1.72 7.35
N HIS A 165 -21.33 -2.82 6.68
CA HIS A 165 -21.20 -4.15 7.24
C HIS A 165 -20.88 -5.20 6.17
N VAL A 166 -20.34 -6.35 6.60
CA VAL A 166 -20.13 -7.53 5.77
C VAL A 166 -20.49 -8.80 6.52
N ALA A 167 -21.20 -9.70 5.84
CA ALA A 167 -21.49 -11.05 6.29
C ALA A 167 -21.16 -12.08 5.21
N ILE A 168 -21.11 -13.35 5.59
CA ILE A 168 -21.01 -14.49 4.66
C ILE A 168 -22.39 -15.11 4.49
N ILE A 169 -22.84 -15.27 3.25
CA ILE A 169 -24.04 -16.08 2.95
C ILE A 169 -23.65 -17.54 3.16
N THR A 170 -24.26 -18.20 4.13
CA THR A 170 -23.99 -19.61 4.45
C THR A 170 -24.90 -20.56 3.74
N GLU A 171 -26.18 -20.16 3.49
CA GLU A 171 -27.20 -20.96 2.82
C GLU A 171 -28.20 -20.08 2.06
N VAL A 172 -28.66 -20.54 0.92
CA VAL A 172 -29.68 -19.85 0.10
C VAL A 172 -30.90 -20.73 0.00
N LEU A 173 -31.98 -20.32 0.66
CA LEU A 173 -33.28 -20.96 0.67
C LEU A 173 -34.20 -20.39 -0.44
N PRO A 174 -35.41 -20.93 -0.67
CA PRO A 174 -36.27 -20.39 -1.74
C PRO A 174 -36.70 -18.94 -1.55
N ASP A 175 -36.88 -18.49 -0.32
CA ASP A 175 -37.41 -17.18 0.09
C ASP A 175 -36.61 -16.48 1.17
N SER A 176 -35.41 -17.00 1.49
CA SER A 176 -34.52 -16.40 2.47
C SER A 176 -33.05 -16.77 2.20
N VAL A 177 -32.13 -16.09 2.89
CA VAL A 177 -30.73 -16.48 3.00
C VAL A 177 -30.31 -16.52 4.46
N ARG A 178 -29.49 -17.50 4.83
CA ARG A 178 -28.84 -17.56 6.12
C ARG A 178 -27.42 -16.96 6.02
N ILE A 179 -27.06 -16.18 7.00
CA ILE A 179 -25.76 -15.49 7.02
C ILE A 179 -25.00 -15.79 8.31
N ALA A 180 -23.68 -15.75 8.24
CA ALA A 180 -22.79 -15.73 9.40
C ALA A 180 -22.00 -14.43 9.41
N GLU A 181 -21.90 -13.80 10.58
CA GLU A 181 -21.27 -12.49 10.76
C GLU A 181 -20.75 -12.32 12.19
N GLN A 182 -19.92 -11.30 12.41
CA GLN A 182 -19.50 -10.80 13.72
C GLN A 182 -19.87 -9.32 13.85
N ASN A 183 -19.78 -8.80 15.07
CA ASN A 183 -20.09 -7.42 15.42
C ASN A 183 -21.56 -7.00 15.25
N VAL A 184 -22.47 -7.95 15.46
CA VAL A 184 -23.94 -7.73 15.45
C VAL A 184 -24.59 -8.43 16.65
N ILE A 185 -24.31 -9.71 16.84
CA ILE A 185 -24.86 -10.53 17.90
C ILE A 185 -23.74 -10.85 18.90
N HIS A 186 -23.98 -10.56 20.18
CA HIS A 186 -23.02 -10.78 21.28
C HIS A 186 -23.48 -11.90 22.24
N SER A 187 -24.36 -12.78 21.80
CA SER A 187 -24.85 -13.92 22.56
C SER A 187 -24.59 -15.23 21.83
N ARG A 188 -24.47 -16.32 22.60
CA ARG A 188 -24.18 -17.65 22.05
C ARG A 188 -25.26 -18.13 21.11
N LEU A 189 -24.83 -18.73 20.01
CA LEU A 189 -25.73 -19.38 19.05
C LEU A 189 -26.34 -20.64 19.67
N PRO A 190 -27.57 -20.99 19.29
CA PRO A 190 -28.18 -22.30 19.63
C PRO A 190 -27.27 -23.46 19.20
N SER A 191 -27.29 -24.55 19.97
CA SER A 191 -26.47 -25.72 19.69
C SER A 191 -26.78 -26.28 18.28
N GLY A 192 -25.71 -26.44 17.47
CA GLY A 192 -25.80 -26.94 16.09
C GLY A 192 -26.13 -25.88 15.04
N GLN A 193 -26.47 -24.66 15.43
CA GLN A 193 -26.69 -23.55 14.49
C GLN A 193 -25.34 -23.01 13.98
N GLN A 194 -25.23 -22.88 12.65
CA GLN A 194 -24.00 -22.39 11.97
C GLN A 194 -24.23 -21.07 11.24
N TRP A 195 -25.24 -20.31 11.60
CA TRP A 195 -25.60 -19.00 11.04
C TRP A 195 -26.08 -18.07 12.15
N THR A 196 -25.96 -16.77 11.93
CA THR A 196 -26.30 -15.74 12.92
C THR A 196 -27.68 -15.16 12.70
N ARG A 197 -28.02 -14.83 11.44
CA ARG A 197 -29.34 -14.29 11.04
C ARG A 197 -29.86 -14.98 9.77
N GLU A 198 -31.18 -14.98 9.62
CA GLU A 198 -31.87 -15.33 8.39
C GLU A 198 -32.56 -14.09 7.84
N LEU A 199 -32.24 -13.75 6.58
CA LEU A 199 -32.73 -12.56 5.89
C LEU A 199 -33.77 -12.97 4.84
N PRO A 200 -34.97 -12.33 4.79
CA PRO A 200 -35.97 -12.57 3.75
C PRO A 200 -35.43 -12.24 2.36
N MET A 201 -35.82 -13.02 1.36
CA MET A 201 -35.49 -12.82 -0.04
C MET A 201 -36.76 -12.81 -0.89
N ILE A 202 -36.98 -11.68 -1.56
CA ILE A 202 -38.03 -11.54 -2.55
C ILE A 202 -37.49 -11.99 -3.91
N VAL A 203 -38.11 -12.98 -4.53
CA VAL A 203 -37.77 -13.47 -5.87
C VAL A 203 -38.84 -13.01 -6.85
N SER A 204 -38.44 -12.31 -7.91
CA SER A 204 -39.33 -11.79 -8.94
C SER A 204 -38.69 -11.92 -10.34
N GLU A 205 -39.43 -11.56 -11.39
CA GLU A 205 -38.86 -11.46 -12.75
C GLU A 205 -37.75 -10.41 -12.88
N GLN A 206 -37.74 -9.42 -11.98
CA GLN A 206 -36.71 -8.36 -11.91
C GLN A 206 -35.43 -8.88 -11.32
N GLY A 207 -35.49 -9.86 -10.40
CA GLY A 207 -34.31 -10.44 -9.76
C GLY A 207 -34.54 -10.85 -8.32
N TYR A 208 -33.44 -10.90 -7.57
CA TYR A 208 -33.37 -11.34 -6.18
C TYR A 208 -33.13 -10.13 -5.28
N PHE A 209 -34.07 -9.87 -4.38
CA PHE A 209 -33.97 -8.73 -3.46
C PHE A 209 -33.94 -9.24 -2.01
N LEU A 210 -32.83 -9.00 -1.31
CA LEU A 210 -32.64 -9.31 0.10
C LEU A 210 -33.13 -8.14 0.96
N GLN A 211 -33.88 -8.43 2.00
CA GLN A 211 -34.35 -7.46 2.99
C GLN A 211 -33.55 -7.64 4.29
N ASP A 212 -33.12 -6.53 4.89
CA ASP A 212 -32.50 -6.60 6.23
C ASP A 212 -33.57 -6.73 7.31
N THR A 213 -33.14 -7.21 8.47
CA THR A 213 -33.94 -7.29 9.70
C THR A 213 -33.81 -6.04 10.57
N PHE A 214 -32.90 -5.14 10.22
CA PHE A 214 -32.73 -3.83 10.87
C PHE A 214 -33.37 -2.72 10.04
N ASP A 215 -33.99 -1.78 10.73
CA ASP A 215 -34.53 -0.56 10.13
C ASP A 215 -33.40 0.38 9.65
N ASP A 216 -33.68 1.18 8.63
CA ASP A 216 -32.78 2.20 8.09
C ASP A 216 -31.39 1.68 7.60
N THR A 217 -31.27 0.39 7.33
CA THR A 217 -30.09 -0.22 6.70
C THR A 217 -30.33 -0.48 5.22
N LYS A 218 -29.25 -0.50 4.45
CA LYS A 218 -29.32 -0.76 3.00
C LYS A 218 -28.30 -1.82 2.61
N ILE A 219 -28.78 -2.95 2.10
CA ILE A 219 -27.93 -3.96 1.45
C ILE A 219 -27.52 -3.43 0.07
N LEU A 220 -26.20 -3.28 -0.17
CA LEU A 220 -25.66 -2.96 -1.49
C LEU A 220 -25.84 -4.13 -2.45
N GLY A 221 -25.54 -5.33 -1.99
CA GLY A 221 -25.62 -6.55 -2.77
C GLY A 221 -24.66 -7.60 -2.26
N TRP A 222 -24.33 -8.54 -3.12
CA TRP A 222 -23.42 -9.64 -2.78
C TRP A 222 -22.28 -9.77 -3.78
N MET A 223 -21.19 -10.38 -3.34
CA MET A 223 -20.01 -10.56 -4.18
C MET A 223 -19.68 -12.04 -4.32
N ILE A 224 -19.48 -12.48 -5.55
CA ILE A 224 -19.22 -13.88 -5.93
C ILE A 224 -17.84 -13.97 -6.58
N GLN A 225 -17.04 -14.95 -6.15
CA GLN A 225 -15.82 -15.32 -6.87
C GLN A 225 -16.20 -16.07 -8.15
N THR A 226 -16.13 -15.37 -9.28
CA THR A 226 -16.54 -15.91 -10.60
C THR A 226 -15.93 -15.09 -11.73
N ASN A 227 -15.69 -15.73 -12.89
CA ASN A 227 -15.35 -15.06 -14.15
C ASN A 227 -16.58 -14.53 -14.91
N ASP A 228 -17.77 -14.94 -14.49
CA ASP A 228 -19.02 -14.53 -15.11
C ASP A 228 -19.39 -13.12 -14.66
N THR A 229 -19.42 -12.19 -15.61
CA THR A 229 -19.73 -10.77 -15.41
C THR A 229 -21.16 -10.42 -15.75
N GLU A 230 -22.00 -11.37 -16.17
CA GLU A 230 -23.39 -11.10 -16.50
C GLU A 230 -24.13 -10.60 -15.24
N PHE A 231 -24.76 -9.43 -15.35
CA PHE A 231 -25.43 -8.68 -14.27
C PHE A 231 -24.50 -8.14 -13.18
N SER A 232 -23.18 -8.18 -13.36
CA SER A 232 -22.27 -7.60 -12.37
C SER A 232 -22.25 -6.06 -12.46
N GLU A 233 -22.02 -5.43 -11.29
CA GLU A 233 -21.85 -3.99 -11.20
C GLU A 233 -20.43 -3.57 -11.63
N PRO A 234 -20.28 -2.49 -12.39
CA PRO A 234 -18.97 -1.93 -12.66
C PRO A 234 -18.32 -1.41 -11.37
N GLN A 235 -17.00 -1.40 -11.35
CA GLN A 235 -16.28 -0.81 -10.23
C GLN A 235 -16.60 0.69 -10.14
N PRO A 236 -17.05 1.19 -8.96
CA PRO A 236 -17.37 2.62 -8.81
C PRO A 236 -16.12 3.48 -9.04
N PHE A 237 -16.33 4.62 -9.69
CA PHE A 237 -15.29 5.63 -9.92
C PHE A 237 -15.59 6.86 -9.07
N PRO A 238 -14.57 7.48 -8.44
CA PRO A 238 -14.75 8.81 -7.88
C PRO A 238 -15.08 9.80 -8.99
N LYS A 239 -15.77 10.89 -8.65
CA LYS A 239 -16.01 11.96 -9.60
C LYS A 239 -14.67 12.50 -10.10
N SER A 240 -14.54 12.76 -11.41
CA SER A 240 -13.31 13.26 -12.02
C SER A 240 -12.78 14.53 -11.35
N THR A 241 -13.68 15.40 -10.87
CA THR A 241 -13.34 16.62 -10.14
C THR A 241 -12.64 16.37 -8.80
N ALA A 242 -12.78 15.16 -8.22
CA ALA A 242 -12.08 14.81 -6.99
C ALA A 242 -10.59 14.49 -7.24
N LEU A 243 -10.22 14.09 -8.47
CA LEU A 243 -8.86 13.69 -8.82
C LEU A 243 -8.00 14.88 -9.30
N GLN A 244 -8.18 16.04 -8.68
CA GLN A 244 -7.41 17.25 -8.96
C GLN A 244 -6.47 17.59 -7.80
N LEU A 245 -5.42 18.34 -8.13
CA LEU A 245 -4.54 18.97 -7.15
C LEU A 245 -4.77 20.48 -7.18
N GLN A 246 -4.81 21.11 -6.03
CA GLN A 246 -4.94 22.55 -5.88
C GLN A 246 -3.68 23.13 -5.25
N ALA A 247 -3.12 24.18 -5.86
CA ALA A 247 -2.03 24.95 -5.26
C ALA A 247 -2.56 25.90 -4.20
N HIS A 248 -1.87 25.98 -3.10
CA HIS A 248 -2.14 26.90 -1.99
C HIS A 248 -0.84 27.59 -1.58
N HIS A 249 -0.96 28.84 -1.13
CA HIS A 249 0.17 29.62 -0.63
C HIS A 249 -0.03 29.99 0.84
N VAL A 250 1.08 30.06 1.57
CA VAL A 250 1.08 30.48 2.98
C VAL A 250 1.33 31.98 3.04
N ASP A 251 0.40 32.74 3.61
CA ASP A 251 0.49 34.20 3.71
C ASP A 251 1.55 34.72 4.69
N ASN A 252 2.39 33.86 5.23
CA ASN A 252 3.21 34.09 6.41
C ASN A 252 4.67 34.44 6.09
N GLN A 253 4.93 35.05 4.92
CA GLN A 253 6.27 35.33 4.39
C GLN A 253 7.19 36.11 5.33
N GLY A 254 6.65 36.89 6.27
CA GLY A 254 7.45 37.67 7.24
C GLY A 254 7.71 36.98 8.59
N GLN A 255 7.05 35.86 8.88
CA GLN A 255 7.17 35.12 10.15
C GLN A 255 7.96 33.82 10.04
N PHE A 256 8.20 33.35 8.81
CA PHE A 256 9.00 32.17 8.57
C PHE A 256 10.46 32.50 8.77
N SER A 257 10.98 32.21 9.96
CA SER A 257 12.39 32.46 10.30
C SER A 257 13.28 31.48 9.59
N GLY A 258 13.77 31.59 8.48
CA GLY A 258 14.64 30.74 7.64
C GLY A 258 15.36 29.51 8.26
N LYS A 259 15.34 29.35 9.59
CA LYS A 259 15.96 28.24 10.33
C LYS A 259 14.91 27.49 11.14
N TRP A 260 14.35 26.44 10.56
CA TRP A 260 13.32 25.62 11.20
C TRP A 260 13.75 24.17 11.46
N LEU A 261 14.90 23.77 10.94
CA LEU A 261 15.55 22.49 11.20
C LEU A 261 16.68 22.68 12.22
N ASN A 262 17.01 21.65 12.98
CA ASN A 262 18.06 21.67 13.98
C ASN A 262 19.40 21.24 13.38
N GLU A 263 20.29 22.19 13.09
CA GLU A 263 21.63 21.93 12.51
C GLU A 263 22.51 20.99 13.36
N ASN A 264 22.18 20.78 14.63
CA ASN A 264 22.93 19.88 15.52
C ASN A 264 22.38 18.43 15.51
N GLU A 265 21.23 18.18 14.89
CA GLU A 265 20.68 16.83 14.72
C GLU A 265 21.18 16.24 13.40
N PRO A 266 21.78 15.04 13.41
CA PRO A 266 22.41 14.45 12.23
C PRO A 266 21.48 14.36 11.01
N PHE A 267 20.22 13.95 11.22
CA PHE A 267 19.21 13.85 10.16
C PHE A 267 18.91 15.22 9.53
N ASP A 268 18.69 16.24 10.36
CA ASP A 268 18.40 17.59 9.90
C ASP A 268 19.62 18.20 9.17
N ALA A 269 20.81 17.97 9.70
CA ALA A 269 22.06 18.45 9.08
C ALA A 269 22.29 17.82 7.70
N ALA A 270 22.03 16.52 7.54
CA ALA A 270 22.12 15.83 6.26
C ALA A 270 21.09 16.40 5.26
N TYR A 271 19.85 16.60 5.69
CA TYR A 271 18.81 17.19 4.85
C TYR A 271 19.15 18.64 4.45
N ILE A 272 19.61 19.47 5.38
CA ILE A 272 20.03 20.86 5.11
C ILE A 272 21.18 20.90 4.07
N LYS A 273 22.12 19.95 4.16
CA LYS A 273 23.23 19.82 3.21
C LYS A 273 22.72 19.52 1.81
N ALA A 274 21.87 18.50 1.66
CA ALA A 274 21.31 18.07 0.37
C ALA A 274 20.44 19.17 -0.26
N MET A 275 19.61 19.85 0.53
CA MET A 275 18.71 20.91 0.08
C MET A 275 19.39 22.29 -0.05
N HIS A 276 20.67 22.42 0.29
CA HIS A 276 21.40 23.68 0.34
C HIS A 276 20.71 24.74 1.20
N GLY A 277 20.18 24.34 2.37
CA GLY A 277 19.53 25.22 3.34
C GLY A 277 18.28 24.62 4.00
N HIS A 278 17.62 25.42 4.84
CA HIS A 278 16.38 25.06 5.51
C HIS A 278 15.17 25.14 4.55
N LYS A 279 15.18 24.34 3.50
CA LYS A 279 14.18 24.38 2.41
C LYS A 279 13.29 23.14 2.47
N VAL A 280 12.02 23.29 2.10
CA VAL A 280 11.09 22.20 1.89
C VAL A 280 10.94 21.88 0.41
N SER A 281 11.21 22.86 -0.45
CA SER A 281 11.14 22.80 -1.90
C SER A 281 12.17 23.76 -2.48
N HIS A 282 12.74 23.47 -3.64
CA HIS A 282 13.65 24.38 -4.34
C HIS A 282 12.88 25.47 -5.09
N SER A 283 11.69 25.14 -5.62
CA SER A 283 10.91 26.02 -6.47
C SER A 283 10.15 27.11 -5.70
N ASP A 284 9.53 26.76 -4.58
CA ASP A 284 8.75 27.70 -3.77
C ASP A 284 8.64 27.22 -2.32
N GLN A 285 9.11 28.03 -1.37
CA GLN A 285 9.12 27.73 0.06
C GLN A 285 7.78 27.94 0.75
N TYR A 286 6.83 28.63 0.12
CA TYR A 286 5.56 29.03 0.70
C TYR A 286 4.37 28.35 0.02
N ARG A 287 4.59 27.52 -0.98
CA ARG A 287 3.57 26.79 -1.69
C ARG A 287 3.40 25.39 -1.11
N TYR A 288 2.17 24.93 -1.07
CA TYR A 288 1.81 23.52 -0.87
C TYR A 288 0.65 23.13 -1.77
N PHE A 289 0.47 21.85 -1.96
CA PHE A 289 -0.63 21.33 -2.74
C PHE A 289 -1.61 20.59 -1.85
N ALA A 290 -2.88 20.60 -2.26
CA ALA A 290 -3.94 19.88 -1.59
C ALA A 290 -4.63 18.92 -2.55
N MET A 291 -5.04 17.76 -2.04
CA MET A 291 -5.96 16.84 -2.68
C MET A 291 -7.18 16.62 -1.79
N SER A 292 -8.28 16.14 -2.38
CA SER A 292 -9.49 15.80 -1.65
C SER A 292 -9.33 14.50 -0.86
N GLU A 293 -10.14 14.31 0.18
CA GLU A 293 -10.24 13.05 0.92
C GLU A 293 -10.66 11.89 0.00
N SER A 294 -11.59 12.14 -0.93
CA SER A 294 -12.00 11.15 -1.97
C SER A 294 -10.83 10.74 -2.86
N ALA A 295 -9.94 11.68 -3.26
CA ALA A 295 -8.76 11.36 -4.05
C ALA A 295 -7.76 10.50 -3.25
N GLN A 296 -7.59 10.79 -1.97
CA GLN A 296 -6.73 9.97 -1.11
C GLN A 296 -7.27 8.53 -0.98
N GLN A 297 -8.58 8.36 -0.79
CA GLN A 297 -9.19 7.04 -0.73
C GLN A 297 -8.98 6.25 -2.03
N GLU A 298 -9.10 6.92 -3.18
CA GLU A 298 -8.81 6.28 -4.47
C GLU A 298 -7.34 5.87 -4.61
N LEU A 299 -6.39 6.67 -4.12
CA LEU A 299 -4.97 6.32 -4.10
C LEU A 299 -4.68 5.13 -3.17
N ILE A 300 -5.35 5.04 -2.02
CA ILE A 300 -5.26 3.90 -1.11
C ILE A 300 -5.72 2.62 -1.83
N HIS A 301 -6.90 2.65 -2.45
CA HIS A 301 -7.43 1.52 -3.21
C HIS A 301 -6.51 1.13 -4.36
N ALA A 302 -6.07 2.11 -5.16
CA ALA A 302 -5.19 1.87 -6.30
C ALA A 302 -3.87 1.23 -5.88
N THR A 303 -3.27 1.71 -4.80
CA THR A 303 -2.01 1.20 -4.26
C THR A 303 -2.12 -0.25 -3.85
N ASN A 304 -3.15 -0.58 -3.05
CA ASN A 304 -3.37 -1.93 -2.56
C ASN A 304 -3.71 -2.91 -3.70
N GLU A 305 -4.56 -2.51 -4.63
CA GLU A 305 -4.95 -3.35 -5.77
C GLU A 305 -3.79 -3.57 -6.74
N LEU A 306 -3.08 -2.51 -7.12
CA LEU A 306 -1.93 -2.61 -8.02
C LEU A 306 -0.80 -3.44 -7.42
N HIS A 307 -0.49 -3.28 -6.15
CA HIS A 307 0.53 -4.14 -5.51
C HIS A 307 0.24 -5.62 -5.74
N LEU A 308 -1.00 -6.06 -5.51
CA LEU A 308 -1.41 -7.45 -5.75
C LEU A 308 -1.33 -7.84 -7.23
N MET A 309 -1.71 -6.93 -8.16
CA MET A 309 -1.59 -7.17 -9.60
C MET A 309 -0.12 -7.32 -10.03
N TYR A 310 0.79 -6.51 -9.49
CA TYR A 310 2.23 -6.63 -9.74
C TYR A 310 2.79 -7.95 -9.21
N LEU A 311 2.34 -8.43 -8.03
CA LEU A 311 2.72 -9.75 -7.52
C LEU A 311 2.24 -10.87 -8.44
N HIS A 312 0.98 -10.80 -8.91
CA HIS A 312 0.43 -11.77 -9.86
C HIS A 312 1.21 -11.79 -11.19
N ALA A 313 1.53 -10.62 -11.74
CA ALA A 313 2.33 -10.50 -12.94
C ALA A 313 3.77 -11.02 -12.75
N THR A 314 4.37 -10.74 -11.58
CA THR A 314 5.70 -11.26 -11.20
C THR A 314 5.70 -12.79 -11.16
N ASP A 315 4.70 -13.41 -10.55
CA ASP A 315 4.56 -14.89 -10.54
C ASP A 315 4.47 -15.46 -11.96
N LYS A 316 3.68 -14.80 -12.82
CA LYS A 316 3.57 -15.18 -14.25
C LYS A 316 4.88 -15.09 -14.98
N VAL A 317 5.63 -13.99 -14.81
CA VAL A 317 6.96 -13.81 -15.44
C VAL A 317 7.95 -14.87 -14.98
N LEU A 318 8.01 -15.14 -13.67
CA LEU A 318 8.96 -16.10 -13.11
C LEU A 318 8.68 -17.56 -13.49
N LYS A 319 7.46 -17.87 -13.92
CA LYS A 319 7.06 -19.20 -14.41
C LYS A 319 7.23 -19.38 -15.92
N ASP A 320 7.55 -18.33 -16.65
CA ASP A 320 7.63 -18.34 -18.12
C ASP A 320 8.97 -17.75 -18.59
N ASP A 321 9.88 -18.62 -19.04
CA ASP A 321 11.21 -18.22 -19.51
C ASP A 321 11.14 -17.26 -20.71
N ASN A 322 10.10 -17.37 -21.56
CA ASN A 322 9.93 -16.46 -22.69
C ASN A 322 9.52 -15.05 -22.25
N LEU A 323 8.82 -14.90 -21.13
CA LEU A 323 8.56 -13.60 -20.54
C LEU A 323 9.78 -13.07 -19.80
N LEU A 324 10.45 -13.91 -19.01
CA LEU A 324 11.57 -13.50 -18.18
C LEU A 324 12.76 -12.95 -19.00
N GLN A 325 12.95 -13.43 -20.24
CA GLN A 325 14.02 -12.91 -21.11
C GLN A 325 13.89 -11.43 -21.46
N TYR A 326 12.67 -10.85 -21.45
CA TYR A 326 12.45 -9.42 -21.71
C TYR A 326 12.95 -8.51 -20.57
N PHE A 327 13.29 -9.07 -19.41
CA PHE A 327 13.72 -8.29 -18.24
C PHE A 327 15.23 -8.05 -18.19
N ASN A 328 15.98 -8.56 -19.17
CA ASN A 328 17.43 -8.41 -19.26
C ASN A 328 18.19 -8.83 -17.98
N ILE A 329 17.64 -9.80 -17.23
CA ILE A 329 18.30 -10.39 -16.07
C ILE A 329 19.17 -11.55 -16.52
N PRO A 330 20.48 -11.59 -16.16
CA PRO A 330 21.37 -12.69 -16.52
C PRO A 330 20.80 -14.05 -16.15
N LYS A 331 20.81 -15.01 -17.10
CA LYS A 331 20.20 -16.34 -16.91
C LYS A 331 20.74 -17.09 -15.69
N LEU A 332 22.01 -16.87 -15.35
CA LEU A 332 22.62 -17.46 -14.16
C LEU A 332 21.90 -17.08 -12.84
N LEU A 333 21.20 -15.95 -12.79
CA LEU A 333 20.43 -15.49 -11.62
C LEU A 333 18.99 -16.03 -11.60
N TRP A 334 18.46 -16.59 -12.68
CA TRP A 334 17.07 -17.04 -12.74
C TRP A 334 16.70 -18.05 -11.64
N PRO A 335 17.53 -19.06 -11.31
CA PRO A 335 17.23 -19.95 -10.19
C PRO A 335 17.15 -19.21 -8.85
N ARG A 336 18.04 -18.24 -8.61
CA ARG A 336 18.05 -17.43 -7.38
C ARG A 336 16.85 -16.50 -7.31
N LEU A 337 16.49 -15.91 -8.43
CA LEU A 337 15.32 -15.04 -8.56
C LEU A 337 14.04 -15.81 -8.19
N ARG A 338 13.89 -17.04 -8.71
CA ARG A 338 12.78 -17.93 -8.37
C ARG A 338 12.78 -18.36 -6.90
N LEU A 339 13.96 -18.65 -6.35
CA LEU A 339 14.11 -18.98 -4.92
C LEU A 339 13.75 -17.77 -4.04
N SER A 340 14.20 -16.57 -4.41
CA SER A 340 13.83 -15.32 -3.74
C SER A 340 12.31 -15.11 -3.75
N TRP A 341 11.65 -15.37 -4.88
CA TRP A 341 10.19 -15.31 -5.00
C TRP A 341 9.47 -16.34 -4.12
N GLN A 342 9.96 -17.57 -4.04
CA GLN A 342 9.39 -18.60 -3.18
C GLN A 342 9.44 -18.21 -1.70
N ASN A 343 10.46 -17.46 -1.30
CA ASN A 343 10.67 -16.99 0.07
C ASN A 343 10.16 -15.57 0.33
N ARG A 344 9.42 -14.96 -0.62
CA ARG A 344 9.05 -13.53 -0.64
C ARG A 344 8.31 -13.02 0.57
N ARG A 345 7.61 -13.89 1.30
CA ARG A 345 6.73 -13.48 2.39
C ARG A 345 7.53 -12.83 3.50
N TYR A 346 7.09 -11.63 3.92
CA TYR A 346 7.72 -10.84 4.99
C TYR A 346 9.15 -10.39 4.70
N GLN A 347 9.50 -10.35 3.42
CA GLN A 347 10.83 -9.92 2.96
C GLN A 347 10.80 -8.59 2.20
N THR A 348 9.64 -7.94 2.06
CA THR A 348 9.53 -6.60 1.50
C THR A 348 9.13 -5.63 2.59
N ILE A 349 9.81 -4.51 2.64
CA ILE A 349 9.54 -3.41 3.57
C ILE A 349 8.76 -2.33 2.86
N THR A 350 9.30 -1.78 1.77
CA THR A 350 8.68 -0.63 1.12
C THR A 350 8.91 -0.60 -0.38
N GLY A 351 8.00 0.06 -1.08
CA GLY A 351 8.10 0.40 -2.50
C GLY A 351 7.33 1.68 -2.78
N ARG A 352 7.42 2.22 -4.00
CA ARG A 352 6.71 3.43 -4.41
C ARG A 352 6.08 3.25 -5.79
N LEU A 353 4.76 3.43 -5.86
CA LEU A 353 4.01 3.52 -7.10
C LEU A 353 3.94 4.97 -7.56
N ASP A 354 4.27 5.23 -8.80
CA ASP A 354 4.27 6.56 -9.39
C ASP A 354 3.06 6.71 -10.32
N PHE A 355 2.22 7.74 -10.08
CA PHE A 355 0.95 7.94 -10.76
C PHE A 355 0.86 9.28 -11.48
N CYS A 356 0.02 9.30 -12.51
CA CYS A 356 -0.66 10.50 -12.95
C CYS A 356 -2.08 10.54 -12.35
N MET A 357 -2.40 11.57 -11.61
CA MET A 357 -3.73 11.86 -11.10
C MET A 357 -4.27 13.12 -11.78
N SER A 358 -5.34 12.98 -12.53
CA SER A 358 -5.96 14.08 -13.28
C SER A 358 -7.46 13.88 -13.40
N GLU A 359 -8.19 14.88 -13.90
CA GLU A 359 -9.62 14.75 -14.23
C GLU A 359 -9.95 13.60 -15.20
N ARG A 360 -8.96 13.16 -15.98
CA ARG A 360 -9.09 12.02 -16.88
C ARG A 360 -9.03 10.67 -16.17
N GLY A 361 -8.65 10.65 -14.90
CA GLY A 361 -8.52 9.46 -14.05
C GLY A 361 -7.16 9.34 -13.39
N LEU A 362 -6.98 8.24 -12.67
CA LEU A 362 -5.74 7.84 -12.00
C LEU A 362 -5.07 6.74 -12.81
N LYS A 363 -3.81 6.94 -13.19
CA LYS A 363 -3.03 6.00 -14.01
C LYS A 363 -1.64 5.78 -13.40
N VAL A 364 -1.23 4.51 -13.28
CA VAL A 364 0.11 4.15 -12.81
C VAL A 364 1.11 4.19 -13.98
N TYR A 365 2.26 4.78 -13.71
CA TYR A 365 3.37 4.81 -14.66
C TYR A 365 4.37 3.68 -14.42
N GLU A 366 4.69 3.41 -13.15
CA GLU A 366 5.67 2.39 -12.75
C GLU A 366 5.56 2.06 -11.27
N TYR A 367 6.23 0.99 -10.87
CA TYR A 367 6.40 0.59 -9.49
C TYR A 367 7.89 0.46 -9.15
N ASN A 368 8.39 1.32 -8.30
CA ASN A 368 9.73 1.24 -7.74
C ASN A 368 9.69 0.34 -6.49
N ALA A 369 9.81 -0.96 -6.70
CA ALA A 369 9.63 -1.98 -5.65
C ALA A 369 10.93 -2.38 -4.94
N ASP A 370 12.09 -1.90 -5.41
CA ASP A 370 13.40 -2.35 -4.94
C ASP A 370 14.29 -1.25 -4.36
N SER A 371 13.97 0.02 -4.61
CA SER A 371 14.78 1.18 -4.18
C SER A 371 13.93 2.45 -4.13
N ALA A 372 12.80 2.41 -3.43
CA ALA A 372 11.93 3.56 -3.25
C ALA A 372 12.62 4.66 -2.43
N SER A 373 12.47 5.91 -2.85
CA SER A 373 12.97 7.11 -2.15
C SER A 373 11.81 8.03 -1.74
N CYS A 374 12.11 9.19 -1.16
CA CYS A 374 11.17 10.23 -0.74
C CYS A 374 10.39 9.94 0.57
N HIS A 375 10.79 8.94 1.33
CA HIS A 375 10.12 8.61 2.61
C HIS A 375 10.35 9.68 3.69
N ALA A 376 11.55 10.23 3.76
CA ALA A 376 11.96 11.21 4.76
C ALA A 376 11.20 12.51 4.61
N GLU A 377 11.11 13.02 3.37
CA GLU A 377 10.39 14.24 3.04
C GLU A 377 8.91 14.10 3.36
N ALA A 378 8.29 13.03 2.87
CA ALA A 378 6.86 12.79 3.04
C ALA A 378 6.47 12.47 4.49
N GLY A 379 7.26 11.61 5.15
CA GLY A 379 6.94 11.08 6.48
C GLY A 379 7.35 11.99 7.66
N ASP A 380 8.25 12.97 7.44
CA ASP A 380 8.72 13.86 8.51
C ASP A 380 8.81 15.33 8.07
N ILE A 381 9.66 15.64 7.11
CA ILE A 381 10.07 17.02 6.77
C ILE A 381 8.86 17.92 6.44
N MET A 382 7.97 17.47 5.56
CA MET A 382 6.82 18.26 5.11
C MET A 382 5.82 18.53 6.23
N ASN A 383 5.71 17.62 7.19
CA ASN A 383 4.85 17.82 8.34
C ASN A 383 5.44 18.83 9.33
N ARG A 384 6.75 18.80 9.53
CA ARG A 384 7.48 19.79 10.36
C ARG A 384 7.42 21.16 9.74
N TRP A 385 7.63 21.26 8.40
CA TRP A 385 7.46 22.51 7.67
C TRP A 385 6.05 23.09 7.84
N ALA A 386 5.01 22.30 7.65
CA ALA A 386 3.62 22.75 7.77
C ALA A 386 3.29 23.31 9.17
N LYS A 387 3.84 22.67 10.21
CA LYS A 387 3.71 23.17 11.60
C LYS A 387 4.42 24.51 11.80
N GLN A 388 5.61 24.65 11.21
CA GLN A 388 6.41 25.86 11.33
C GLN A 388 5.85 27.03 10.50
N ALA A 389 5.40 26.74 9.27
CA ALA A 389 4.84 27.75 8.39
C ALA A 389 3.55 28.36 8.96
N GLY A 390 2.74 27.58 9.66
CA GLY A 390 1.44 27.99 10.18
C GLY A 390 0.42 28.27 9.05
N GLY A 391 -0.86 28.20 9.35
CA GLY A 391 -1.91 28.45 8.36
C GLY A 391 -2.04 27.40 7.24
N VAL A 392 -1.23 26.36 7.24
CA VAL A 392 -1.33 25.23 6.29
C VAL A 392 -2.54 24.39 6.65
N LEU A 393 -3.47 24.25 5.69
CA LEU A 393 -4.71 23.50 5.88
C LEU A 393 -4.52 22.01 5.58
N GLY A 394 -5.34 21.17 6.21
CA GLY A 394 -5.41 19.75 5.94
C GLY A 394 -4.37 18.92 6.68
N GLU A 395 -4.39 17.61 6.43
CA GLU A 395 -3.54 16.62 7.09
C GLU A 395 -2.44 16.11 6.14
N ASN A 396 -1.32 15.63 6.70
CA ASN A 396 -0.27 15.00 5.90
C ASN A 396 -0.69 13.56 5.54
N PRO A 397 -0.78 13.19 4.25
CA PRO A 397 -1.14 11.82 3.85
C PRO A 397 -0.10 10.76 4.24
N SER A 398 1.07 11.16 4.73
CA SER A 398 2.17 10.27 5.15
C SER A 398 2.51 10.38 6.65
N ASP A 399 1.61 10.93 7.47
CA ASP A 399 1.90 11.16 8.91
C ASP A 399 2.19 9.85 9.68
N GLY A 400 1.66 8.73 9.25
CA GLY A 400 1.90 7.40 9.85
C GLY A 400 3.05 6.59 9.25
N LEU A 401 3.73 7.08 8.22
CA LEU A 401 4.65 6.28 7.39
C LEU A 401 5.78 5.63 8.20
N ARG A 402 6.47 6.38 9.08
CA ARG A 402 7.55 5.82 9.90
C ARG A 402 7.05 4.74 10.88
N ASN A 403 5.85 4.92 11.45
CA ASN A 403 5.24 3.91 12.32
C ASN A 403 4.92 2.63 11.53
N ALA A 404 4.37 2.77 10.32
CA ALA A 404 4.07 1.63 9.45
C ALA A 404 5.36 0.87 9.06
N LEU A 405 6.44 1.60 8.73
CA LEU A 405 7.75 0.99 8.46
C LEU A 405 8.28 0.24 9.68
N ALA A 406 8.19 0.83 10.88
CA ALA A 406 8.61 0.17 12.12
C ALA A 406 7.81 -1.10 12.39
N ASP A 407 6.49 -1.05 12.24
CA ASP A 407 5.62 -2.23 12.38
C ASP A 407 5.98 -3.33 11.36
N CYS A 408 6.26 -2.94 10.11
CA CYS A 408 6.69 -3.89 9.07
C CYS A 408 8.01 -4.57 9.42
N TRP A 409 9.00 -3.80 9.91
CA TRP A 409 10.27 -4.35 10.39
C TRP A 409 10.09 -5.34 11.54
N GLN A 410 9.22 -5.06 12.51
CA GLN A 410 8.94 -5.98 13.62
C GLN A 410 8.44 -7.36 13.15
N HIS A 411 7.72 -7.40 12.04
CA HIS A 411 7.20 -8.64 11.46
C HIS A 411 8.14 -9.27 10.41
N SER A 412 9.26 -8.62 10.12
CA SER A 412 10.25 -9.12 9.16
C SER A 412 11.07 -10.29 9.71
N GLN A 413 11.91 -10.87 8.84
CA GLN A 413 12.85 -11.94 9.22
C GLN A 413 14.26 -11.39 9.50
N ALA A 414 14.40 -10.08 9.66
CA ALA A 414 15.68 -9.42 9.86
C ALA A 414 16.41 -9.90 11.12
N SER A 415 17.73 -9.99 11.05
CA SER A 415 18.59 -10.19 12.23
C SER A 415 18.56 -8.96 13.14
N LYS A 416 19.00 -9.11 14.39
CA LYS A 416 18.96 -8.02 15.38
C LYS A 416 19.73 -6.77 14.93
N LEU A 417 20.83 -6.95 14.20
CA LEU A 417 21.58 -5.88 13.56
C LEU A 417 21.28 -5.85 12.06
N VAL A 418 20.82 -4.71 11.56
CA VAL A 418 20.59 -4.44 10.14
C VAL A 418 21.65 -3.46 9.64
N HIS A 419 22.35 -3.84 8.58
CA HIS A 419 23.27 -2.94 7.88
C HIS A 419 22.51 -2.18 6.78
N ILE A 420 22.52 -0.86 6.85
CA ILE A 420 21.94 0.01 5.82
C ILE A 420 23.05 0.37 4.85
N LEU A 421 22.98 -0.16 3.64
CA LEU A 421 23.96 0.18 2.60
C LEU A 421 23.41 1.32 1.74
N GLN A 422 24.08 2.43 1.70
CA GLN A 422 23.68 3.60 0.93
C GLN A 422 24.71 4.00 -0.12
N ASP A 423 24.26 4.67 -1.17
CA ASP A 423 25.09 5.30 -2.17
C ASP A 423 25.80 6.54 -1.58
N HIS A 424 26.75 7.11 -2.32
CA HIS A 424 27.49 8.31 -1.93
C HIS A 424 26.74 9.63 -2.26
N ASP A 425 25.49 9.55 -2.69
CA ASP A 425 24.63 10.71 -2.94
C ASP A 425 24.19 11.35 -1.62
N ASP A 426 24.28 12.68 -1.51
CA ASP A 426 23.91 13.43 -0.31
C ASP A 426 22.42 13.22 0.10
N GLU A 427 21.52 12.97 -0.88
CA GLU A 427 20.13 12.66 -0.60
C GLU A 427 19.97 11.32 0.12
N GLU A 428 20.84 10.36 -0.13
CA GLU A 428 20.76 9.03 0.49
C GLU A 428 21.11 9.08 1.99
N ASP A 429 21.89 10.06 2.44
CA ASP A 429 22.27 10.21 3.86
C ASP A 429 21.02 10.34 4.75
N TYR A 430 20.13 11.28 4.46
CA TYR A 430 18.94 11.46 5.29
C TYR A 430 17.87 10.39 5.04
N HIS A 431 17.80 9.79 3.85
CA HIS A 431 16.94 8.62 3.60
C HIS A 431 17.36 7.41 4.45
N ALA A 432 18.65 7.11 4.48
CA ALA A 432 19.21 6.05 5.31
C ALA A 432 18.95 6.31 6.81
N MET A 433 19.11 7.56 7.27
CA MET A 433 18.82 7.94 8.66
C MET A 433 17.34 7.82 9.00
N PHE A 434 16.43 8.15 8.07
CA PHE A 434 14.99 7.97 8.28
C PHE A 434 14.63 6.49 8.46
N MET A 435 15.19 5.61 7.63
CA MET A 435 15.01 4.16 7.76
C MET A 435 15.67 3.63 9.04
N GLN A 436 16.84 4.15 9.42
CA GLN A 436 17.49 3.81 10.69
C GLN A 436 16.59 4.13 11.88
N GLN A 437 15.92 5.30 11.88
CA GLN A 437 14.96 5.67 12.92
C GLN A 437 13.79 4.69 12.99
N ALA A 438 13.25 4.24 11.85
CA ALA A 438 12.19 3.23 11.81
C ALA A 438 12.66 1.88 12.38
N LEU A 439 13.86 1.43 12.04
CA LEU A 439 14.47 0.21 12.57
C LEU A 439 14.71 0.28 14.09
N VAL A 440 15.24 1.39 14.58
CA VAL A 440 15.44 1.61 16.03
C VAL A 440 14.11 1.63 16.76
N GLN A 441 13.09 2.27 16.21
CA GLN A 441 11.72 2.27 16.75
C GLN A 441 11.13 0.85 16.79
N ALA A 442 11.45 0.01 15.79
CA ALA A 442 11.06 -1.40 15.75
C ALA A 442 11.86 -2.28 16.72
N GLY A 443 12.86 -1.73 17.41
CA GLY A 443 13.70 -2.44 18.38
C GLY A 443 14.92 -3.14 17.77
N PHE A 444 15.31 -2.84 16.54
CA PHE A 444 16.55 -3.31 15.90
C PHE A 444 17.73 -2.39 16.20
N GLN A 445 18.93 -2.90 16.02
CA GLN A 445 20.13 -2.11 15.84
C GLN A 445 20.31 -1.85 14.35
N ALA A 446 20.70 -0.63 13.95
CA ALA A 446 20.89 -0.28 12.56
C ALA A 446 22.17 0.49 12.36
N LYS A 447 23.00 0.07 11.39
CA LYS A 447 24.29 0.66 11.08
C LYS A 447 24.33 1.09 9.62
N ILE A 448 24.55 2.37 9.39
CA ILE A 448 24.70 2.94 8.05
C ILE A 448 26.14 2.73 7.56
N ILE A 449 26.27 2.28 6.31
CA ILE A 449 27.53 2.05 5.61
C ILE A 449 27.44 2.73 4.25
N HIS A 450 28.40 3.61 3.95
CA HIS A 450 28.53 4.26 2.66
C HIS A 450 29.25 3.33 1.68
N GLY A 451 28.66 3.04 0.56
CA GLY A 451 29.21 2.10 -0.39
C GLY A 451 29.41 0.71 0.23
N THR A 452 30.55 0.12 -0.05
CA THR A 452 31.03 -1.14 0.57
C THR A 452 32.33 -0.91 1.38
N GLU A 453 32.74 0.33 1.57
CA GLU A 453 34.06 0.67 2.15
C GLU A 453 34.18 0.31 3.64
N GLY A 454 33.06 0.25 4.35
CA GLY A 454 33.00 -0.21 5.73
C GLY A 454 32.92 -1.73 5.91
N LEU A 455 33.02 -2.50 4.82
CA LEU A 455 32.91 -3.95 4.82
C LEU A 455 34.23 -4.62 4.42
N HIS A 456 34.54 -5.75 5.04
CA HIS A 456 35.74 -6.53 4.74
C HIS A 456 35.54 -8.02 5.04
N TRP A 457 36.48 -8.83 4.58
CA TRP A 457 36.48 -10.27 4.80
C TRP A 457 37.25 -10.59 6.08
N ASP A 458 36.73 -11.49 6.90
CA ASP A 458 37.50 -12.06 8.00
C ASP A 458 38.37 -13.26 7.52
N ASN A 459 39.22 -13.77 8.41
CA ASN A 459 40.11 -14.90 8.12
C ASN A 459 39.35 -16.23 7.81
N ARG A 460 38.04 -16.26 7.94
CA ARG A 460 37.15 -17.41 7.60
C ARG A 460 36.35 -17.14 6.33
N GLY A 461 36.60 -16.04 5.63
CA GLY A 461 35.88 -15.64 4.44
C GLY A 461 34.45 -15.17 4.73
N ARG A 462 34.13 -14.73 5.94
CA ARG A 462 32.85 -14.14 6.30
C ARG A 462 32.89 -12.64 6.07
N LEU A 463 31.79 -12.08 5.63
CA LEU A 463 31.61 -10.63 5.45
C LEU A 463 31.30 -9.99 6.81
N ILE A 464 32.16 -9.04 7.21
CA ILE A 464 32.04 -8.32 8.48
C ILE A 464 32.18 -6.81 8.29
N ASP A 465 31.67 -6.04 9.24
CA ASP A 465 31.87 -4.59 9.30
C ASP A 465 33.14 -4.20 10.11
N ASN A 466 33.45 -2.91 10.18
CA ASN A 466 34.63 -2.39 10.89
C ASN A 466 34.62 -2.66 12.41
N GLU A 467 33.50 -3.10 12.98
CA GLU A 467 33.38 -3.50 14.39
C GLU A 467 33.39 -5.02 14.56
N ASN A 468 33.70 -5.77 13.49
CA ASN A 468 33.68 -7.22 13.41
C ASN A 468 32.28 -7.86 13.57
N ASN A 469 31.18 -7.13 13.34
CA ASN A 469 29.86 -7.70 13.25
C ASN A 469 29.67 -8.38 11.90
N GLN A 470 29.20 -9.61 11.90
CA GLN A 470 28.87 -10.32 10.65
C GLN A 470 27.66 -9.68 9.97
N VAL A 471 27.77 -9.42 8.66
CA VAL A 471 26.66 -8.92 7.85
C VAL A 471 25.68 -10.06 7.57
N GLN A 472 24.51 -10.00 8.15
CA GLN A 472 23.45 -11.02 8.01
C GLN A 472 22.16 -10.46 7.41
N THR A 473 21.89 -9.17 7.65
CA THR A 473 20.73 -8.48 7.10
C THR A 473 21.16 -7.13 6.54
N VAL A 474 20.71 -6.85 5.34
CA VAL A 474 20.99 -5.61 4.62
C VAL A 474 19.67 -4.97 4.19
N TRP A 475 19.51 -3.69 4.44
CA TRP A 475 18.61 -2.82 3.69
C TRP A 475 19.45 -1.92 2.78
N LYS A 476 19.05 -1.76 1.51
CA LYS A 476 19.86 -1.05 0.50
C LYS A 476 19.10 0.11 -0.14
N THR A 477 19.77 1.19 -0.47
CA THR A 477 19.21 2.30 -1.25
C THR A 477 19.37 2.07 -2.76
N TRP A 478 20.33 1.27 -3.19
CA TRP A 478 20.51 0.93 -4.61
C TRP A 478 19.41 0.10 -5.18
N ALA A 479 19.09 0.29 -6.49
CA ALA A 479 18.31 -0.69 -7.24
C ALA A 479 19.15 -1.94 -7.51
N TRP A 480 18.45 -3.06 -7.70
CA TRP A 480 19.06 -4.29 -8.19
C TRP A 480 19.78 -4.11 -9.54
N GLU A 481 19.30 -3.19 -10.38
CA GLU A 481 19.92 -2.92 -11.70
C GLU A 481 21.39 -2.52 -11.58
N THR A 482 21.76 -1.70 -10.57
CA THR A 482 23.17 -1.34 -10.32
C THR A 482 24.06 -2.57 -10.13
N MET A 483 23.58 -3.57 -9.36
CA MET A 483 24.30 -4.83 -9.19
C MET A 483 24.30 -5.67 -10.47
N LEU A 484 23.18 -5.67 -11.23
CA LEU A 484 23.06 -6.40 -12.48
C LEU A 484 24.00 -5.84 -13.56
N GLU A 485 24.23 -4.53 -13.58
CA GLU A 485 25.22 -3.87 -14.46
C GLU A 485 26.63 -4.36 -14.14
N GLN A 486 27.04 -4.31 -12.86
CA GLN A 486 28.34 -4.88 -12.44
C GLN A 486 28.50 -6.36 -12.87
N LEU A 487 27.44 -7.16 -12.72
CA LEU A 487 27.47 -8.56 -13.12
C LEU A 487 27.61 -8.73 -14.63
N ARG A 488 26.98 -7.88 -15.45
CA ARG A 488 27.10 -7.91 -16.92
C ARG A 488 28.52 -7.53 -17.37
N GLU A 489 29.12 -6.53 -16.74
CA GLU A 489 30.50 -6.13 -16.97
C GLU A 489 31.46 -7.28 -16.64
N ASP A 490 31.35 -7.89 -15.46
CA ASP A 490 32.17 -9.03 -15.05
C ASP A 490 31.98 -10.25 -16.00
N ALA A 491 30.74 -10.47 -16.50
CA ALA A 491 30.44 -11.60 -17.38
C ALA A 491 31.01 -11.42 -18.81
N THR A 492 31.25 -10.20 -19.27
CA THR A 492 31.93 -9.93 -20.56
C THR A 492 33.41 -10.18 -20.51
N GLU A 493 34.02 -10.11 -19.32
CA GLU A 493 35.44 -10.36 -19.11
C GLU A 493 35.74 -11.85 -18.82
N MET A 494 34.73 -12.64 -18.40
CA MET A 494 34.87 -14.05 -18.06
C MET A 494 33.84 -14.89 -18.81
N GLU A 495 34.26 -15.91 -19.56
CA GLU A 495 33.36 -16.87 -20.20
C GLU A 495 32.49 -17.67 -19.21
N VAL A 496 32.81 -17.59 -17.93
CA VAL A 496 32.07 -18.23 -16.83
C VAL A 496 31.74 -17.17 -15.80
N ALA A 497 30.46 -17.04 -15.44
CA ALA A 497 30.03 -16.12 -14.38
C ALA A 497 30.82 -16.37 -13.08
N PRO A 498 31.36 -15.32 -12.46
CA PRO A 498 32.17 -15.49 -11.26
C PRO A 498 31.30 -16.15 -10.17
N PRO A 499 31.79 -17.24 -9.54
CA PRO A 499 31.13 -17.75 -8.35
C PRO A 499 31.09 -16.62 -7.30
N ILE A 500 30.08 -16.65 -6.43
CA ILE A 500 30.06 -15.79 -5.23
C ILE A 500 31.36 -16.04 -4.51
N ARG A 501 32.23 -15.03 -4.45
CA ARG A 501 33.54 -15.20 -3.88
C ARG A 501 33.46 -15.43 -2.39
N THR A 502 34.23 -16.38 -1.90
CA THR A 502 34.73 -16.32 -0.53
C THR A 502 35.97 -15.45 -0.62
N GLY A 503 35.94 -14.23 -0.09
CA GLY A 503 37.06 -13.31 -0.14
C GLY A 503 38.12 -13.62 0.92
N TYR A 504 39.33 -13.14 0.69
CA TYR A 504 40.40 -13.09 1.69
C TYR A 504 40.43 -11.69 2.32
N PRO A 505 41.04 -11.49 3.50
CA PRO A 505 41.08 -10.19 4.17
C PRO A 505 41.59 -9.02 3.33
N GLU A 506 42.45 -9.29 2.35
CA GLU A 506 43.01 -8.31 1.41
C GLU A 506 42.11 -7.98 0.21
N ASP A 507 41.05 -8.77 -0.02
CA ASP A 507 40.17 -8.56 -1.16
C ASP A 507 39.20 -7.41 -0.89
N LYS A 508 39.02 -6.52 -1.88
CA LYS A 508 37.98 -5.50 -1.83
C LYS A 508 36.58 -6.14 -1.93
N VAL A 509 35.68 -5.75 -1.02
CA VAL A 509 34.28 -6.17 -1.06
C VAL A 509 33.55 -5.39 -2.17
N ARG A 510 32.85 -6.11 -3.07
CA ARG A 510 31.98 -5.53 -4.09
C ARG A 510 30.52 -5.63 -3.66
N LEU A 511 29.67 -4.79 -4.23
CA LEU A 511 28.23 -4.82 -3.95
C LEU A 511 27.62 -6.21 -4.25
N ILE A 512 28.02 -6.82 -5.37
CA ILE A 512 27.58 -8.18 -5.76
C ILE A 512 27.98 -9.25 -4.72
N ASP A 513 29.13 -9.11 -4.07
CA ASP A 513 29.60 -10.05 -3.07
C ASP A 513 28.75 -9.99 -1.78
N VAL A 514 28.07 -8.85 -1.53
CA VAL A 514 27.14 -8.67 -0.41
C VAL A 514 25.75 -9.14 -0.79
N LEU A 515 25.18 -8.60 -1.87
CA LEU A 515 23.76 -8.74 -2.18
C LEU A 515 23.39 -10.14 -2.71
N LEU A 516 24.34 -10.87 -3.31
CA LEU A 516 24.11 -12.24 -3.78
C LEU A 516 24.58 -13.32 -2.80
N ARG A 517 25.03 -12.94 -1.60
CA ARG A 517 25.51 -13.91 -0.61
C ARG A 517 24.35 -14.69 -0.01
N PRO A 518 24.37 -16.04 0.02
CA PRO A 518 23.25 -16.83 0.51
C PRO A 518 22.89 -16.60 1.98
N GLU A 519 23.88 -16.28 2.80
CA GLU A 519 23.71 -16.01 4.23
C GLU A 519 23.29 -14.57 4.56
N VAL A 520 23.18 -13.68 3.55
CA VAL A 520 22.74 -12.30 3.71
C VAL A 520 21.30 -12.15 3.24
N LEU A 521 20.42 -11.77 4.16
CA LEU A 521 19.03 -11.43 3.86
C LEU A 521 18.98 -9.97 3.40
N VAL A 522 18.60 -9.76 2.15
CA VAL A 522 18.54 -8.42 1.54
C VAL A 522 17.10 -7.92 1.45
N TYR A 523 16.86 -6.72 1.90
CA TYR A 523 15.63 -5.92 1.74
C TYR A 523 15.93 -4.74 0.82
N GLU A 524 15.21 -4.54 -0.23
CA GLU A 524 14.16 -5.35 -0.85
C GLU A 524 14.78 -6.55 -1.57
N PRO A 525 14.17 -7.73 -1.53
CA PRO A 525 14.78 -8.97 -2.04
C PRO A 525 14.92 -9.01 -3.56
N LEU A 526 15.75 -9.91 -4.08
CA LEU A 526 16.10 -9.98 -5.52
C LEU A 526 14.88 -10.06 -6.46
N TRP A 527 13.79 -10.72 -6.06
CA TRP A 527 12.61 -10.82 -6.92
C TRP A 527 11.95 -9.46 -7.21
N THR A 528 12.18 -8.44 -6.36
CA THR A 528 11.63 -7.09 -6.57
C THR A 528 12.22 -6.38 -7.79
N ALA A 529 13.32 -6.90 -8.35
CA ALA A 529 13.85 -6.48 -9.65
C ALA A 529 12.83 -6.69 -10.80
N ILE A 530 11.89 -7.64 -10.68
CA ILE A 530 10.85 -7.86 -11.69
C ILE A 530 9.81 -6.75 -11.70
N PRO A 531 9.07 -6.46 -10.60
CA PRO A 531 8.08 -5.38 -10.59
C PRO A 531 8.71 -3.99 -10.76
N SER A 532 9.98 -3.78 -10.44
CA SER A 532 10.68 -2.52 -10.65
C SER A 532 11.11 -2.29 -12.11
N ASN A 533 11.23 -3.36 -12.89
CA ASN A 533 11.56 -3.29 -14.31
C ASN A 533 10.31 -2.93 -15.13
N LYS A 534 10.42 -1.94 -16.02
CA LYS A 534 9.28 -1.46 -16.83
C LYS A 534 8.75 -2.51 -17.81
N ALA A 535 9.53 -3.58 -18.10
CA ALA A 535 9.06 -4.73 -18.88
C ALA A 535 7.85 -5.45 -18.23
N ILE A 536 7.55 -5.21 -16.94
CA ILE A 536 6.35 -5.72 -16.28
C ILE A 536 5.06 -5.07 -16.81
N LEU A 537 5.12 -3.83 -17.32
CA LEU A 537 3.94 -3.08 -17.74
C LEU A 537 3.20 -3.73 -18.92
N PRO A 538 3.87 -4.20 -20.00
CA PRO A 538 3.22 -5.01 -21.04
C PRO A 538 2.59 -6.30 -20.50
N VAL A 539 3.22 -6.95 -19.52
CA VAL A 539 2.68 -8.16 -18.89
C VAL A 539 1.41 -7.84 -18.12
N LEU A 540 1.42 -6.78 -17.32
CA LEU A 540 0.24 -6.29 -16.58
C LEU A 540 -0.91 -6.01 -17.53
N TRP A 541 -0.66 -5.25 -18.61
CA TRP A 541 -1.68 -4.93 -19.59
C TRP A 541 -2.27 -6.17 -20.26
N SER A 542 -1.43 -7.18 -20.56
CA SER A 542 -1.91 -8.44 -21.15
C SER A 542 -2.76 -9.27 -20.19
N LEU A 543 -2.48 -9.21 -18.89
CA LEU A 543 -3.24 -9.92 -17.85
C LEU A 543 -4.52 -9.19 -17.46
N PHE A 544 -4.50 -7.86 -17.46
CA PHE A 544 -5.60 -7.00 -17.00
C PHE A 544 -5.91 -5.91 -18.03
N PRO A 545 -6.32 -6.27 -19.24
CA PRO A 545 -6.60 -5.29 -20.31
C PRO A 545 -7.71 -4.35 -19.88
N ASN A 546 -7.56 -3.07 -20.23
CA ASN A 546 -8.51 -2.00 -19.90
C ASN A 546 -8.74 -1.77 -18.40
N HIS A 547 -7.84 -2.27 -17.53
CA HIS A 547 -7.95 -1.97 -16.11
C HIS A 547 -7.85 -0.47 -15.85
N ARG A 548 -8.70 0.06 -14.97
CA ARG A 548 -8.88 1.49 -14.77
C ARG A 548 -7.60 2.25 -14.35
N TYR A 549 -6.66 1.59 -13.70
CA TYR A 549 -5.38 2.19 -13.28
C TYR A 549 -4.23 1.94 -14.25
N LEU A 550 -4.38 1.03 -15.21
CA LEU A 550 -3.33 0.72 -16.17
C LEU A 550 -3.42 1.59 -17.42
N LEU A 551 -2.28 1.78 -18.05
CA LEU A 551 -2.13 2.30 -19.40
C LEU A 551 -1.82 1.14 -20.35
N GLU A 552 -2.30 1.19 -21.60
CA GLU A 552 -1.85 0.24 -22.61
C GLU A 552 -0.32 0.25 -22.66
N ALA A 553 0.29 -0.92 -22.58
CA ALA A 553 1.74 -1.07 -22.67
C ALA A 553 2.08 -2.31 -23.51
N SER A 554 3.16 -2.21 -24.28
CA SER A 554 3.60 -3.25 -25.19
C SER A 554 5.11 -3.23 -25.37
N PHE A 555 5.70 -4.41 -25.66
CA PHE A 555 7.10 -4.52 -26.10
C PHE A 555 7.33 -4.00 -27.52
N HIS A 556 6.26 -3.83 -28.30
CA HIS A 556 6.31 -3.31 -29.67
C HIS A 556 5.23 -2.24 -29.86
N LEU A 557 5.48 -1.32 -30.80
CA LEU A 557 4.48 -0.32 -31.16
C LEU A 557 3.23 -0.99 -31.75
N THR A 558 2.08 -0.74 -31.14
CA THR A 558 0.78 -1.14 -31.64
C THR A 558 0.14 -0.03 -32.47
N PRO A 559 -0.79 -0.33 -33.40
CA PRO A 559 -1.52 0.71 -34.14
C PRO A 559 -2.21 1.72 -33.21
N ASN A 560 -2.76 1.27 -32.08
CA ASN A 560 -3.42 2.13 -31.11
C ASN A 560 -2.45 3.11 -30.43
N LEU A 561 -1.25 2.64 -30.02
CA LEU A 561 -0.20 3.50 -29.47
C LEU A 561 0.29 4.53 -30.47
N ILE A 562 0.48 4.14 -31.76
CA ILE A 562 0.89 5.07 -32.82
C ILE A 562 -0.18 6.16 -33.04
N GLN A 563 -1.45 5.79 -33.02
CA GLN A 563 -2.56 6.71 -33.24
C GLN A 563 -2.76 7.70 -32.09
N ASN A 564 -2.71 7.22 -30.86
CA ASN A 564 -3.08 7.99 -29.64
C ASN A 564 -1.88 8.59 -28.91
N GLY A 565 -0.66 8.32 -29.37
CA GLY A 565 0.58 8.73 -28.73
C GLY A 565 1.07 7.74 -27.65
N TYR A 566 2.36 7.78 -27.41
CA TYR A 566 3.04 6.86 -26.49
C TYR A 566 4.25 7.50 -25.80
N ALA A 567 4.62 6.91 -24.68
CA ALA A 567 5.91 7.10 -24.04
C ALA A 567 6.79 5.88 -24.34
N GLN A 568 7.96 6.10 -24.95
CA GLN A 568 9.02 5.09 -25.06
C GLN A 568 9.91 5.19 -23.83
N LYS A 569 10.11 4.08 -23.13
CA LYS A 569 10.87 4.04 -21.89
C LYS A 569 11.86 2.86 -21.92
N PRO A 570 13.12 3.02 -21.46
CA PRO A 570 14.00 1.88 -21.26
C PRO A 570 13.40 0.93 -20.21
N ILE A 571 13.62 -0.37 -20.37
CA ILE A 571 13.10 -1.40 -19.43
C ILE A 571 13.67 -1.23 -18.03
N ALA A 572 14.96 -0.90 -17.91
CA ALA A 572 15.61 -0.45 -16.70
C ALA A 572 16.03 0.99 -16.90
N GLY A 573 15.70 1.85 -15.95
CA GLY A 573 16.01 3.29 -16.02
C GLY A 573 15.52 3.98 -14.78
N ARG A 574 16.19 5.07 -14.42
CA ARG A 574 15.93 5.88 -13.25
C ARG A 574 15.82 7.34 -13.62
N ARG A 575 15.28 8.14 -12.70
CA ARG A 575 15.32 9.63 -12.75
C ARG A 575 14.76 10.23 -14.04
N GLY A 576 13.87 9.51 -14.77
CA GLY A 576 13.33 10.00 -16.03
C GLY A 576 14.29 9.91 -17.22
N ASP A 577 15.46 9.27 -17.09
CA ASP A 577 16.46 9.14 -18.13
C ASP A 577 15.94 8.36 -19.36
N ASN A 578 16.32 8.85 -20.56
CA ASN A 578 16.05 8.22 -21.86
C ASN A 578 14.56 7.96 -22.15
N VAL A 579 13.67 8.81 -21.66
CA VAL A 579 12.24 8.79 -21.93
C VAL A 579 11.94 9.66 -23.15
N LYS A 580 11.10 9.14 -24.08
CA LYS A 580 10.58 9.93 -25.21
C LYS A 580 9.07 9.96 -25.13
N LEU A 581 8.48 11.15 -25.17
CA LEU A 581 7.04 11.38 -25.24
C LEU A 581 6.64 11.72 -26.66
N ILE A 582 5.87 10.86 -27.29
CA ILE A 582 5.39 11.00 -28.66
C ILE A 582 3.87 11.22 -28.61
N GLY A 583 3.42 12.34 -29.15
CA GLY A 583 2.00 12.67 -29.25
C GLY A 583 1.35 12.06 -30.47
N GLU A 584 0.07 12.41 -30.70
CA GLU A 584 -0.66 12.07 -31.89
C GLU A 584 0.12 12.52 -33.14
N ASN A 585 -0.08 11.81 -34.25
CA ASN A 585 0.62 12.07 -35.51
C ASN A 585 2.16 12.00 -35.42
N ASN A 586 2.68 11.23 -34.46
CA ASN A 586 4.12 11.03 -34.26
C ASN A 586 4.90 12.32 -33.96
N SER A 587 4.24 13.30 -33.32
CA SER A 587 4.86 14.56 -32.89
C SER A 587 5.70 14.34 -31.62
N MET A 588 6.99 14.77 -31.66
CA MET A 588 7.84 14.73 -30.45
C MET A 588 7.35 15.81 -29.45
N LEU A 589 6.91 15.41 -28.28
CA LEU A 589 6.45 16.32 -27.23
C LEU A 589 7.55 16.63 -26.23
N ASP A 590 8.37 15.63 -25.88
CA ASP A 590 9.48 15.78 -24.94
C ASP A 590 10.47 14.61 -25.10
N THR A 591 11.72 14.81 -24.71
CA THR A 591 12.75 13.76 -24.71
C THR A 591 13.80 14.08 -23.65
N THR A 592 14.26 13.05 -22.96
CA THR A 592 15.34 13.16 -21.99
C THR A 592 16.53 12.32 -22.39
N ASP A 593 17.72 12.79 -22.06
CA ASP A 593 18.96 12.06 -22.22
C ASP A 593 19.30 11.28 -20.93
N GLY A 594 20.24 10.36 -20.99
CA GLY A 594 20.72 9.61 -19.81
C GLY A 594 21.57 8.40 -20.19
N GLN A 595 21.90 7.59 -19.18
CA GLN A 595 22.84 6.47 -19.34
C GLN A 595 22.16 5.15 -19.82
N PHE A 596 20.83 5.09 -19.88
CA PHE A 596 20.09 3.85 -20.17
C PHE A 596 19.72 3.67 -21.65
N GLY A 597 20.29 4.46 -22.55
CA GLY A 597 19.95 4.45 -23.99
C GLY A 597 20.27 3.15 -24.73
N GLN A 598 21.07 2.26 -24.15
CA GLN A 598 21.41 0.94 -24.72
C GLN A 598 20.44 -0.17 -24.26
N GLN A 599 19.53 0.12 -23.32
CA GLN A 599 18.53 -0.82 -22.83
C GLN A 599 17.41 -1.02 -23.87
N ASP A 600 16.81 -2.22 -23.86
CA ASP A 600 15.57 -2.44 -24.59
C ASP A 600 14.47 -1.49 -24.06
N SER A 601 13.50 -1.19 -24.91
CA SER A 601 12.44 -0.24 -24.57
C SER A 601 11.07 -0.91 -24.56
N ILE A 602 10.17 -0.37 -23.74
CA ILE A 602 8.73 -0.61 -23.82
C ILE A 602 8.02 0.66 -24.32
N TYR A 603 6.81 0.48 -24.81
CA TYR A 603 5.94 1.54 -25.26
C TYR A 603 4.68 1.55 -24.41
N GLN A 604 4.39 2.68 -23.76
CA GLN A 604 3.23 2.86 -22.90
C GLN A 604 2.37 3.99 -23.45
N GLN A 605 1.05 3.83 -23.42
CA GLN A 605 0.09 4.86 -23.84
C GLN A 605 0.45 6.22 -23.22
N LEU A 606 0.44 7.27 -24.02
CA LEU A 606 0.71 8.63 -23.57
C LEU A 606 -0.40 9.11 -22.62
N TRP A 607 0.01 9.50 -21.45
CA TRP A 607 -0.86 10.09 -20.44
C TRP A 607 -0.08 11.17 -19.72
N CYS A 608 -0.28 12.44 -20.14
CA CYS A 608 0.52 13.55 -19.65
C CYS A 608 0.14 13.91 -18.20
N LEU A 609 1.14 14.28 -17.42
CA LEU A 609 0.97 14.81 -16.07
C LEU A 609 0.12 16.11 -16.09
N PRO A 610 -0.72 16.35 -15.08
CA PRO A 610 -1.41 17.62 -14.95
C PRO A 610 -0.40 18.74 -14.67
N GLN A 611 -0.69 19.92 -15.19
CA GLN A 611 0.09 21.13 -14.93
C GLN A 611 -0.70 22.07 -14.01
N VAL A 612 -0.10 22.47 -12.90
CA VAL A 612 -0.67 23.44 -11.95
C VAL A 612 0.40 24.46 -11.63
N GLU A 613 0.10 25.75 -11.85
CA GLU A 613 1.04 26.86 -11.65
C GLU A 613 2.42 26.62 -12.29
N GLU A 614 2.42 26.28 -13.58
CA GLU A 614 3.61 26.02 -14.39
C GLU A 614 4.44 24.79 -14.00
N GLN A 615 3.99 24.01 -13.01
CA GLN A 615 4.63 22.76 -12.60
C GLN A 615 3.82 21.54 -13.07
N TYR A 616 4.49 20.56 -13.66
CA TYR A 616 3.94 19.24 -13.90
C TYR A 616 4.00 18.43 -12.62
N LEU A 617 2.89 17.79 -12.23
CA LEU A 617 2.72 17.16 -10.94
C LEU A 617 2.58 15.65 -11.06
N GLN A 618 3.46 14.91 -10.40
CA GLN A 618 3.40 13.45 -10.28
C GLN A 618 3.11 13.08 -8.83
N ILE A 619 1.99 12.40 -8.61
CA ILE A 619 1.64 11.88 -7.30
C ILE A 619 2.21 10.45 -7.14
N CYS A 620 2.75 10.15 -5.97
CA CYS A 620 3.36 8.86 -5.69
C CYS A 620 2.81 8.31 -4.38
N THR A 621 2.64 6.99 -4.29
CA THR A 621 2.23 6.34 -3.04
C THR A 621 3.26 5.32 -2.60
N PHE A 622 3.45 5.21 -1.29
CA PHE A 622 4.30 4.19 -0.70
C PHE A 622 3.51 2.92 -0.42
N THR A 623 4.09 1.78 -0.74
CA THR A 623 3.67 0.51 -0.16
C THR A 623 4.57 0.20 1.05
N VAL A 624 3.97 -0.27 2.15
CA VAL A 624 4.68 -0.77 3.32
C VAL A 624 4.14 -2.15 3.64
N GLY A 625 5.00 -3.16 3.55
CA GLY A 625 4.56 -4.56 3.66
C GLY A 625 3.47 -4.95 2.65
N GLY A 626 3.41 -4.25 1.50
CA GLY A 626 2.40 -4.46 0.46
C GLY A 626 1.10 -3.68 0.61
N HIS A 627 0.96 -2.86 1.66
CA HIS A 627 -0.21 -2.01 1.92
C HIS A 627 0.15 -0.54 1.72
N TYR A 628 -0.86 0.30 1.45
CA TYR A 628 -0.65 1.74 1.38
C TYR A 628 -0.04 2.28 2.69
N GLY A 629 1.07 3.02 2.57
CA GLY A 629 1.81 3.60 3.69
C GLY A 629 1.83 5.13 3.71
N GLY A 630 1.45 5.78 2.61
CA GLY A 630 1.48 7.25 2.50
C GLY A 630 1.55 7.73 1.06
N THR A 631 1.50 9.04 0.89
CA THR A 631 1.53 9.70 -0.44
C THR A 631 2.53 10.85 -0.44
N CYS A 632 3.28 11.01 -1.52
CA CYS A 632 4.12 12.17 -1.77
C CYS A 632 3.84 12.80 -3.14
N LEU A 633 4.29 14.02 -3.35
CA LEU A 633 4.10 14.79 -4.58
C LEU A 633 5.45 15.26 -5.09
N ARG A 634 5.74 14.95 -6.36
CA ARG A 634 6.90 15.44 -7.10
C ARG A 634 6.45 16.43 -8.16
N SER A 635 7.25 17.44 -8.42
CA SER A 635 6.98 18.43 -9.45
C SER A 635 8.21 18.74 -10.29
N ASP A 636 7.96 19.06 -11.56
CA ASP A 636 8.99 19.46 -12.50
C ASP A 636 8.46 20.54 -13.45
N SER A 637 9.33 21.34 -14.02
CA SER A 637 8.99 22.27 -15.10
C SER A 637 8.84 21.56 -16.45
N SER A 638 9.39 20.34 -16.61
CA SER A 638 9.27 19.49 -17.77
C SER A 638 8.15 18.45 -17.59
N ARG A 639 7.67 17.87 -18.73
CA ARG A 639 6.66 16.80 -18.71
C ARG A 639 7.15 15.49 -18.15
N VAL A 640 8.46 15.31 -18.03
CA VAL A 640 9.11 14.13 -17.45
C VAL A 640 9.71 14.53 -16.10
N ILE A 641 9.37 13.78 -15.07
CA ILE A 641 9.95 13.99 -13.73
C ILE A 641 11.39 13.47 -13.72
N MET A 642 12.33 14.38 -13.51
CA MET A 642 13.77 14.10 -13.56
C MET A 642 14.35 13.81 -12.16
N GLY A 643 15.64 13.46 -12.11
CA GLY A 643 16.36 13.22 -10.84
C GLY A 643 16.39 14.42 -9.90
N ASN A 644 16.50 15.62 -10.47
CA ASN A 644 16.49 16.89 -9.75
C ASN A 644 15.10 17.52 -9.59
N SER A 645 14.04 16.76 -9.86
CA SER A 645 12.65 17.22 -9.65
C SER A 645 12.39 17.50 -8.19
N ASP A 646 11.56 18.50 -7.96
CA ASP A 646 11.28 19.03 -6.63
C ASP A 646 10.23 18.19 -5.88
N MET A 647 10.39 18.08 -4.57
CA MET A 647 9.37 17.54 -3.68
C MET A 647 8.49 18.68 -3.18
N GLN A 648 7.17 18.48 -3.23
CA GLN A 648 6.20 19.48 -2.81
C GLN A 648 5.42 19.03 -1.58
N PRO A 649 5.18 19.94 -0.61
CA PRO A 649 4.28 19.64 0.50
C PRO A 649 2.89 19.31 -0.01
N LEU A 650 2.36 18.16 0.42
CA LEU A 650 1.03 17.68 0.05
C LEU A 650 0.14 17.59 1.30
N ARG A 651 -1.11 18.03 1.16
CA ARG A 651 -2.12 18.01 2.22
C ARG A 651 -3.42 17.38 1.72
N VAL A 652 -4.15 16.76 2.63
CA VAL A 652 -5.49 16.21 2.38
C VAL A 652 -6.53 17.10 3.02
N LEU A 653 -7.47 17.57 2.24
CA LEU A 653 -8.61 18.34 2.70
C LEU A 653 -9.88 17.51 2.69
N LYS A 654 -10.73 17.69 3.68
CA LYS A 654 -12.10 17.15 3.63
C LYS A 654 -12.79 17.62 2.35
N ASP A 655 -13.55 16.76 1.69
CA ASP A 655 -14.21 17.05 0.41
C ASP A 655 -15.01 18.35 0.44
N LYS A 656 -15.75 18.62 1.54
CA LYS A 656 -16.51 19.87 1.73
C LYS A 656 -15.63 21.11 1.65
N VAL A 657 -14.41 21.04 2.21
CA VAL A 657 -13.45 22.15 2.20
C VAL A 657 -12.81 22.27 0.82
N PHE A 658 -12.38 21.15 0.26
CA PHE A 658 -11.73 21.09 -1.06
C PHE A 658 -12.62 21.65 -2.17
N PHE A 659 -13.91 21.28 -2.18
CA PHE A 659 -14.87 21.75 -3.19
C PHE A 659 -15.53 23.09 -2.87
N GLY A 660 -15.10 23.78 -1.81
CA GLY A 660 -15.64 25.10 -1.46
C GLY A 660 -17.13 25.12 -1.08
N GLN A 661 -17.71 23.98 -0.67
CA GLN A 661 -19.08 23.94 -0.17
C GLN A 661 -19.14 24.64 1.19
N LYS A 662 -19.76 25.82 1.24
CA LYS A 662 -20.04 26.52 2.50
C LYS A 662 -20.90 25.61 3.39
N LYS A 663 -20.58 25.60 4.71
CA LYS A 663 -21.32 24.90 5.77
C LYS A 663 -22.81 25.23 5.74
#